data_55b363a6a35eb3bbccc57a59825e6d54
#
_entry.id   55b363a6a35eb3bbccc57a59825e6d54
#
_cell.length_a   1.000
_cell.length_b   1.000
_cell.length_c   1.000
_cell.angle_alpha   90.00
_cell.angle_beta   90.00
_cell.angle_gamma   90.00
#
_symmetry.space_group_name_H-M   'P 1'
#
loop_
_entity.id
_entity.type
_entity.pdbx_description
1 polymer ?
#
loop_
_entity_poly.entity_id
_entity_poly.type
_entity_poly.pdbx_seq_one_letter_code
_entity_poly.pdbx_strand_id
1 'polypeptide(L)'
;RKLYAEGYSLAALRAQAVRAATWDKHHDRYEGIKVVFRGLARGQEALGLPALGGLFNADQLPHLETARLRNRAFMEALYRLAWLADKTGMVPVNWRAMETEELGSVYESLLELQPQLGDDGRTLLFASEAAEQRGNQRKTTGSYYTPDSLVQLLLDSTLDPVLDEREAGAADPAEELLKLTVIDPACGSGHFLLAAARRIATRVARHRAGGIPSASDFRHALREVACRCLYGVDRNPMAVELTKVALWIEALEPGRPLAFFDAQIRCGDSLIGVFDRAMLREGLPDEAYKPLTGDDKELSRRYARLNREQRDRAKGHPQLFKDWSPPQILAERDHKLKEIAQDDLASVEAKARGFYAMRSSDDWQRLKTASDLYISANFYMAAFFTPKAGSTASTDMMPLTEHVWQAAGGQAPAEHLRQGAMLTSQKVGAFHWFIEFPEIMERDGGFDVVIGNPPWERIKLQEQEFFAARSPAIAAAPNKAERQKLIDDLEKADPDSADGRLWRDFVFAKRTAEAASEFARSSGRYPLTGRGDVNTYALFAELFSRLVGPRGRAGVIVPTAIATDSTTASFFAAQVEERRLISLHDFQTGRGFFDRIGHARFKFSLLTLAAPKAGPTEISFSFFSRTAEDFADKRRHFHLSPAEIAAVNPNTGTVPVFRTRTDAELTAKIYARAPVLIQDRPQEEGGDINPWGIAFQTMFHMSGDSGFFRTSAQTEAESWHRDGADWVRETAVGVERRVPLYEAKMIHHFDHRWATYDAGESDDEEGARDCTLVEKQNPDFEPSPRYWVPEDEVILRAARVPSALKSALRQARGEGGKGRRKADVDAQESARAAAVKAFVTWLAGAVPALEGRAAREADIFRLFGREQD
;
A
#
# COMPACT_ATOMS: atom_id res chain seq x y z
N ARG A 1 -13.65 -47.53 12.95
CA ARG A 1 -13.56 -46.41 13.90
C ARG A 1 -12.65 -46.71 15.08
N LYS A 2 -12.72 -47.92 15.73
CA LYS A 2 -11.88 -48.30 16.86
C LYS A 2 -10.41 -48.34 16.45
N LEU A 3 -10.07 -49.02 15.34
CA LEU A 3 -8.71 -49.11 14.79
C LEU A 3 -8.10 -47.72 14.54
N TYR A 4 -8.84 -46.78 13.96
CA TYR A 4 -8.39 -45.41 13.78
C TYR A 4 -8.10 -44.73 15.11
N ALA A 5 -9.08 -44.77 16.04
CA ALA A 5 -8.97 -44.06 17.31
C ALA A 5 -7.77 -44.51 18.15
N GLU A 6 -7.48 -45.83 18.17
CA GLU A 6 -6.43 -46.38 18.99
C GLU A 6 -5.03 -46.38 18.33
N GLY A 7 -4.96 -46.54 16.98
CA GLY A 7 -3.70 -46.73 16.27
C GLY A 7 -3.23 -45.55 15.41
N TYR A 8 -4.13 -44.79 14.85
CA TYR A 8 -3.82 -43.82 13.79
C TYR A 8 -4.27 -42.37 14.06
N SER A 9 -5.08 -42.16 15.11
CA SER A 9 -5.60 -40.81 15.35
C SER A 9 -4.54 -39.84 15.85
N LEU A 10 -4.65 -38.56 15.46
CA LEU A 10 -3.81 -37.48 16.00
C LEU A 10 -3.93 -37.37 17.52
N ALA A 11 -5.10 -37.69 18.09
CA ALA A 11 -5.29 -37.71 19.55
C ALA A 11 -4.43 -38.80 20.22
N ALA A 12 -4.34 -39.99 19.63
CA ALA A 12 -3.46 -41.05 20.12
C ALA A 12 -1.98 -40.68 19.97
N LEU A 13 -1.59 -40.11 18.84
CA LEU A 13 -0.22 -39.62 18.59
C LEU A 13 0.16 -38.50 19.56
N ARG A 14 -0.73 -37.53 19.81
CA ARG A 14 -0.53 -36.48 20.78
C ARG A 14 -0.31 -36.98 22.21
N ALA A 15 -1.11 -37.95 22.63
CA ALA A 15 -0.96 -38.62 23.92
C ALA A 15 0.35 -39.38 24.05
N GLN A 16 0.85 -39.94 22.96
CA GLN A 16 2.14 -40.63 22.89
C GLN A 16 3.34 -39.66 22.87
N ALA A 17 3.16 -38.46 22.24
CA ALA A 17 4.23 -37.47 22.07
C ALA A 17 4.82 -36.96 23.41
N VAL A 18 4.05 -37.06 24.50
CA VAL A 18 4.52 -36.70 25.87
C VAL A 18 5.60 -37.69 26.38
N ARG A 19 5.67 -38.90 25.80
CA ARG A 19 6.55 -39.91 26.27
C ARG A 19 7.86 -39.93 25.49
N ALA A 20 8.97 -39.57 26.09
CA ALA A 20 10.29 -39.53 25.46
C ALA A 20 10.67 -40.88 24.81
N ALA A 21 10.19 -42.02 25.33
CA ALA A 21 10.41 -43.35 24.76
C ALA A 21 9.84 -43.53 23.31
N THR A 22 8.92 -42.65 22.89
CA THR A 22 8.39 -42.69 21.51
C THR A 22 9.22 -41.82 20.55
N TRP A 23 10.24 -41.11 21.03
CA TRP A 23 11.15 -40.27 20.24
C TRP A 23 12.37 -41.08 19.77
N ASP A 24 12.13 -42.14 19.10
CA ASP A 24 13.14 -43.06 18.64
C ASP A 24 13.64 -42.79 17.20
N LYS A 25 14.48 -43.63 16.67
CA LYS A 25 15.08 -43.51 15.35
C LYS A 25 14.22 -44.11 14.20
N HIS A 26 13.09 -44.74 14.53
CA HIS A 26 12.20 -45.36 13.55
C HIS A 26 11.38 -44.29 12.82
N HIS A 27 10.54 -44.71 11.83
CA HIS A 27 9.76 -43.81 10.98
C HIS A 27 8.27 -44.13 11.00
N ASP A 28 7.84 -45.16 11.75
CA ASP A 28 6.50 -45.73 11.72
C ASP A 28 5.41 -44.72 12.08
N ARG A 29 5.68 -43.73 12.95
CA ARG A 29 4.71 -42.70 13.34
C ARG A 29 4.42 -41.72 12.21
N TYR A 30 5.46 -41.32 11.48
CA TYR A 30 5.30 -40.45 10.33
C TYR A 30 4.65 -41.19 9.14
N GLU A 31 5.05 -42.45 8.92
CA GLU A 31 4.38 -43.28 7.91
C GLU A 31 2.91 -43.55 8.27
N GLY A 32 2.58 -43.67 9.55
CA GLY A 32 1.22 -43.83 10.03
C GLY A 32 0.33 -42.63 9.73
N ILE A 33 0.83 -41.39 9.90
CA ILE A 33 0.04 -40.20 9.57
C ILE A 33 -0.16 -40.06 8.05
N LYS A 34 0.81 -40.46 7.23
CA LYS A 34 0.64 -40.48 5.76
C LYS A 34 -0.46 -41.44 5.33
N VAL A 35 -0.59 -42.61 6.00
CA VAL A 35 -1.72 -43.53 5.77
C VAL A 35 -3.07 -42.86 6.06
N VAL A 36 -3.15 -42.07 7.14
CA VAL A 36 -4.36 -41.28 7.47
C VAL A 36 -4.67 -40.25 6.39
N PHE A 37 -3.68 -39.47 5.96
CA PHE A 37 -3.87 -38.46 4.93
C PHE A 37 -4.30 -39.07 3.59
N ARG A 38 -3.68 -40.16 3.16
CA ARG A 38 -4.11 -40.93 1.97
C ARG A 38 -5.52 -41.51 2.12
N GLY A 39 -5.87 -41.95 3.34
CA GLY A 39 -7.21 -42.37 3.67
C GLY A 39 -8.25 -41.27 3.61
N LEU A 40 -7.90 -40.06 4.05
CA LEU A 40 -8.74 -38.84 3.94
C LEU A 40 -8.84 -38.33 2.50
N ALA A 41 -7.78 -38.52 1.68
CA ALA A 41 -7.83 -38.14 0.28
C ALA A 41 -8.87 -38.95 -0.52
N ARG A 42 -8.92 -40.26 -0.36
CA ARG A 42 -9.70 -41.16 -1.21
C ARG A 42 -10.78 -41.97 -0.49
N GLY A 43 -10.84 -41.85 0.82
CA GLY A 43 -11.64 -42.67 1.70
C GLY A 43 -10.90 -43.98 2.09
N GLN A 44 -11.10 -44.43 3.32
CA GLN A 44 -10.57 -45.72 3.81
C GLN A 44 -11.57 -46.34 4.77
N GLU A 45 -12.33 -47.28 4.28
CA GLU A 45 -13.42 -47.93 5.00
C GLU A 45 -12.90 -48.67 6.25
N ALA A 46 -11.77 -49.35 6.18
CA ALA A 46 -11.18 -50.10 7.31
C ALA A 46 -10.86 -49.17 8.52
N LEU A 47 -10.53 -47.91 8.27
CA LEU A 47 -10.28 -46.89 9.30
C LEU A 47 -11.53 -46.07 9.59
N GLY A 48 -12.58 -46.20 8.78
CA GLY A 48 -13.79 -45.35 8.87
C GLY A 48 -13.54 -43.89 8.50
N LEU A 49 -12.59 -43.64 7.59
CA LEU A 49 -12.22 -42.32 7.11
C LEU A 49 -13.02 -42.02 5.84
N PRO A 50 -13.67 -40.83 5.78
CA PRO A 50 -14.38 -40.39 4.57
C PRO A 50 -13.40 -39.95 3.50
N ALA A 51 -13.83 -39.93 2.23
CA ALA A 51 -13.11 -39.34 1.13
C ALA A 51 -13.32 -37.82 1.15
N LEU A 52 -12.30 -37.03 1.51
CA LEU A 52 -12.36 -35.60 1.57
C LEU A 52 -11.69 -34.93 0.36
N GLY A 53 -10.67 -35.54 -0.23
CA GLY A 53 -9.91 -34.92 -1.35
C GLY A 53 -9.17 -33.65 -0.94
N GLY A 54 -9.08 -32.68 -1.85
CA GLY A 54 -8.53 -31.36 -1.59
C GLY A 54 -7.14 -31.36 -0.97
N LEU A 55 -6.99 -30.76 0.20
CA LEU A 55 -5.72 -30.63 0.95
C LEU A 55 -4.97 -31.95 1.16
N PHE A 56 -5.69 -33.09 1.21
CA PHE A 56 -5.10 -34.39 1.49
C PHE A 56 -4.56 -35.12 0.24
N ASN A 57 -4.75 -34.57 -0.96
CA ASN A 57 -4.25 -35.18 -2.18
C ASN A 57 -2.73 -35.17 -2.21
N ALA A 58 -2.12 -36.27 -2.70
CA ALA A 58 -0.67 -36.47 -2.69
C ALA A 58 0.11 -35.49 -3.59
N ASP A 59 -0.53 -34.90 -4.58
CA ASP A 59 0.02 -33.90 -5.48
C ASP A 59 0.17 -32.50 -4.84
N GLN A 60 -0.51 -32.23 -3.74
CA GLN A 60 -0.42 -30.96 -3.03
C GLN A 60 0.95 -30.75 -2.38
N LEU A 61 1.52 -31.80 -1.81
CA LEU A 61 2.82 -31.76 -1.11
C LEU A 61 3.71 -32.94 -1.49
N PRO A 62 4.13 -33.08 -2.77
CA PRO A 62 4.82 -34.26 -3.28
C PRO A 62 6.15 -34.57 -2.57
N HIS A 63 6.83 -33.52 -2.09
CA HIS A 63 8.07 -33.69 -1.34
C HIS A 63 7.85 -34.33 0.05
N LEU A 64 6.73 -34.00 0.72
CA LEU A 64 6.38 -34.62 2.00
C LEU A 64 5.93 -36.08 1.86
N GLU A 65 5.28 -36.44 0.73
CA GLU A 65 4.92 -37.83 0.42
C GLU A 65 6.16 -38.73 0.29
N THR A 66 7.25 -38.22 -0.26
CA THR A 66 8.51 -38.96 -0.43
C THR A 66 9.43 -38.83 0.79
N ALA A 67 9.25 -37.85 1.63
CA ALA A 67 10.10 -37.61 2.81
C ALA A 67 9.94 -38.74 3.86
N ARG A 68 11.03 -38.98 4.60
CA ARG A 68 11.07 -39.88 5.77
C ARG A 68 11.54 -39.12 6.98
N LEU A 69 10.63 -38.84 7.90
CA LEU A 69 10.98 -38.24 9.20
C LEU A 69 11.17 -39.33 10.25
N ARG A 70 12.23 -39.19 11.05
CA ARG A 70 12.40 -40.04 12.24
C ARG A 70 11.33 -39.68 13.28
N ASN A 71 10.88 -40.69 14.03
CA ASN A 71 9.91 -40.51 15.10
C ASN A 71 10.34 -39.40 16.07
N ARG A 72 11.62 -39.29 16.40
CA ARG A 72 12.14 -38.22 17.25
C ARG A 72 11.75 -36.82 16.73
N ALA A 73 12.06 -36.51 15.47
CA ALA A 73 11.76 -35.22 14.87
C ALA A 73 10.24 -34.95 14.76
N PHE A 74 9.50 -35.99 14.29
CA PHE A 74 8.06 -35.90 14.14
C PHE A 74 7.31 -35.73 15.47
N MET A 75 7.64 -36.59 16.47
CA MET A 75 6.97 -36.56 17.75
C MET A 75 7.35 -35.36 18.59
N GLU A 76 8.58 -34.85 18.49
CA GLU A 76 8.99 -33.59 19.14
C GLU A 76 8.24 -32.42 18.54
N ALA A 77 8.13 -32.32 17.21
CA ALA A 77 7.37 -31.30 16.54
C ALA A 77 5.87 -31.34 16.96
N LEU A 78 5.28 -32.53 16.95
CA LEU A 78 3.90 -32.73 17.38
C LEU A 78 3.69 -32.36 18.85
N TYR A 79 4.65 -32.71 19.74
CA TYR A 79 4.59 -32.33 21.14
C TYR A 79 4.57 -30.82 21.31
N ARG A 80 5.49 -30.09 20.65
CA ARG A 80 5.57 -28.64 20.73
C ARG A 80 4.36 -27.92 20.14
N LEU A 81 3.72 -28.49 19.10
CA LEU A 81 2.49 -27.96 18.52
C LEU A 81 1.23 -28.25 19.36
N ALA A 82 1.24 -29.36 20.08
CA ALA A 82 0.04 -29.87 20.76
C ALA A 82 -0.02 -29.59 22.26
N TRP A 83 1.08 -29.10 22.86
CA TRP A 83 1.19 -28.86 24.28
C TRP A 83 1.81 -27.51 24.57
N LEU A 84 1.17 -26.75 25.47
CA LEU A 84 1.62 -25.42 25.89
C LEU A 84 2.04 -25.46 27.37
N ALA A 85 3.16 -24.82 27.70
CA ALA A 85 3.55 -24.62 29.08
C ALA A 85 2.72 -23.47 29.70
N ASP A 86 1.93 -23.78 30.71
CA ASP A 86 1.19 -22.81 31.51
C ASP A 86 1.70 -22.81 32.95
N LYS A 87 1.25 -21.84 33.78
CA LYS A 87 1.59 -21.73 35.21
C LYS A 87 1.25 -23.01 36.00
N THR A 88 0.31 -23.79 35.52
CA THR A 88 -0.14 -25.07 36.13
C THR A 88 0.56 -26.29 35.59
N GLY A 89 1.44 -26.16 34.57
CA GLY A 89 2.15 -27.26 33.92
C GLY A 89 1.89 -27.32 32.43
N MET A 90 2.12 -28.50 31.82
CA MET A 90 1.88 -28.68 30.37
C MET A 90 0.39 -28.94 30.12
N VAL A 91 -0.24 -28.07 29.36
CA VAL A 91 -1.68 -28.13 29.00
C VAL A 91 -1.81 -28.46 27.51
N PRO A 92 -2.72 -29.40 27.13
CA PRO A 92 -2.95 -29.68 25.73
C PRO A 92 -3.64 -28.53 25.02
N VAL A 93 -3.11 -28.11 23.87
CA VAL A 93 -3.77 -27.10 23.00
C VAL A 93 -5.07 -27.66 22.45
N ASN A 94 -6.15 -26.91 22.62
CA ASN A 94 -7.45 -27.29 22.10
C ASN A 94 -7.69 -26.74 20.70
N TRP A 95 -7.04 -27.32 19.69
CA TRP A 95 -7.15 -26.94 18.28
C TRP A 95 -8.59 -26.97 17.74
N ARG A 96 -9.47 -27.77 18.37
CA ARG A 96 -10.87 -27.87 17.95
C ARG A 96 -11.70 -26.65 18.35
N ALA A 97 -11.35 -26.01 19.45
CA ALA A 97 -12.03 -24.82 19.93
C ALA A 97 -11.35 -23.52 19.46
N MET A 98 -10.23 -23.65 18.71
CA MET A 98 -9.55 -22.49 18.15
C MET A 98 -10.41 -21.92 17.02
N GLU A 99 -10.70 -20.64 17.10
CA GLU A 99 -11.40 -19.90 16.05
C GLU A 99 -10.48 -19.70 14.85
N THR A 100 -11.05 -19.51 13.67
CA THR A 100 -10.30 -19.26 12.44
C THR A 100 -9.44 -17.99 12.55
N GLU A 101 -9.83 -17.07 13.39
CA GLU A 101 -9.10 -15.85 13.76
C GLU A 101 -7.79 -16.14 14.50
N GLU A 102 -7.85 -17.02 15.48
CA GLU A 102 -6.67 -17.46 16.24
C GLU A 102 -5.71 -18.22 15.34
N LEU A 103 -6.23 -19.04 14.41
CA LEU A 103 -5.44 -19.72 13.39
C LEU A 103 -4.71 -18.72 12.48
N GLY A 104 -5.37 -17.65 12.07
CA GLY A 104 -4.78 -16.52 11.32
C GLY A 104 -3.63 -15.86 12.08
N SER A 105 -3.81 -15.61 13.38
CA SER A 105 -2.79 -15.01 14.24
C SER A 105 -1.55 -15.92 14.44
N VAL A 106 -1.76 -17.24 14.57
CA VAL A 106 -0.67 -18.23 14.61
C VAL A 106 0.12 -18.21 13.30
N TYR A 107 -0.58 -18.14 12.17
CA TYR A 107 0.03 -18.07 10.85
C TYR A 107 0.87 -16.79 10.67
N GLU A 108 0.37 -15.63 11.06
CA GLU A 108 1.15 -14.38 11.03
C GLU A 108 2.46 -14.49 11.80
N SER A 109 2.43 -15.17 12.94
CA SER A 109 3.64 -15.44 13.72
C SER A 109 4.63 -16.37 12.98
N LEU A 110 4.13 -17.32 12.19
CA LEU A 110 4.96 -18.21 11.37
C LEU A 110 5.58 -17.48 10.17
N LEU A 111 4.93 -16.45 9.62
CA LEU A 111 5.49 -15.62 8.54
C LEU A 111 6.75 -14.85 8.95
N GLU A 112 6.93 -14.58 10.23
CA GLU A 112 8.14 -13.93 10.75
C GLU A 112 9.37 -14.87 10.74
N LEU A 113 9.17 -16.19 10.64
CA LEU A 113 10.21 -17.18 10.66
C LEU A 113 10.71 -17.47 9.23
N GLN A 114 11.84 -16.90 8.84
CA GLN A 114 12.50 -17.24 7.58
C GLN A 114 13.57 -18.32 7.80
N PRO A 115 13.35 -19.57 7.32
CA PRO A 115 14.36 -20.59 7.41
C PRO A 115 15.51 -20.29 6.43
N GLN A 116 16.73 -20.34 6.94
CA GLN A 116 17.96 -20.23 6.15
C GLN A 116 18.86 -21.44 6.43
N LEU A 117 19.52 -21.93 5.39
CA LEU A 117 20.56 -22.92 5.59
C LEU A 117 21.83 -22.22 6.07
N GLY A 118 22.40 -22.72 7.15
CA GLY A 118 23.71 -22.30 7.61
C GLY A 118 24.81 -22.59 6.58
N ASP A 119 25.98 -22.01 6.77
CA ASP A 119 27.14 -22.17 5.87
C ASP A 119 27.60 -23.63 5.71
N ASP A 120 27.24 -24.48 6.65
CA ASP A 120 27.47 -25.93 6.62
C ASP A 120 26.51 -26.70 5.67
N GLY A 121 25.50 -26.01 5.11
CA GLY A 121 24.45 -26.59 4.24
C GLY A 121 23.58 -27.63 4.94
N ARG A 122 23.63 -27.75 6.27
CA ARG A 122 22.92 -28.77 7.07
C ARG A 122 22.15 -28.17 8.24
N THR A 123 22.63 -27.07 8.83
CA THR A 123 21.99 -26.40 9.96
C THR A 123 20.89 -25.46 9.46
N LEU A 124 19.68 -25.61 10.01
CA LEU A 124 18.58 -24.69 9.75
C LEU A 124 18.66 -23.56 10.77
N LEU A 125 18.83 -22.34 10.26
CA LEU A 125 18.82 -21.11 11.03
C LEU A 125 17.52 -20.36 10.75
N PHE A 126 17.02 -19.65 11.75
CA PHE A 126 15.89 -18.73 11.56
C PHE A 126 16.41 -17.30 11.77
N ALA A 127 16.16 -16.43 10.82
CA ALA A 127 16.61 -15.03 10.84
C ALA A 127 15.90 -14.16 11.90
N SER A 128 15.12 -14.77 12.81
CA SER A 128 14.24 -14.05 13.75
C SER A 128 14.94 -13.34 14.90
N GLU A 129 16.08 -13.82 15.39
CA GLU A 129 16.72 -13.26 16.60
C GLU A 129 17.32 -11.85 16.41
N ALA A 130 17.64 -11.47 15.18
CA ALA A 130 18.12 -10.13 14.84
C ALA A 130 16.99 -9.15 14.43
N ALA A 131 15.83 -9.66 14.05
CA ALA A 131 14.71 -8.88 13.54
C ALA A 131 13.76 -8.38 14.65
N GLU A 132 13.80 -8.98 15.84
CA GLU A 132 12.90 -8.60 16.95
C GLU A 132 13.05 -7.15 17.42
N GLN A 133 14.15 -6.50 17.11
CA GLN A 133 14.38 -5.13 17.58
C GLN A 133 14.04 -4.01 16.59
N ARG A 134 13.97 -4.20 15.25
CA ARG A 134 13.83 -3.06 14.32
C ARG A 134 13.15 -3.27 12.97
N GLY A 135 12.64 -4.42 12.59
CA GLY A 135 12.06 -4.59 11.26
C GLY A 135 11.16 -5.80 11.15
N ASN A 136 9.89 -5.66 11.47
CA ASN A 136 8.90 -6.71 11.32
C ASN A 136 8.59 -6.93 9.84
N GLN A 137 8.70 -8.18 9.35
CA GLN A 137 8.13 -8.57 8.06
C GLN A 137 6.62 -8.26 7.97
N ARG A 138 5.91 -8.19 9.10
CA ARG A 138 4.54 -7.68 9.17
C ARG A 138 4.40 -6.30 8.56
N LYS A 139 5.40 -5.41 8.74
CA LYS A 139 5.42 -4.08 8.10
C LYS A 139 5.66 -4.18 6.59
N THR A 140 6.48 -5.14 6.14
CA THR A 140 6.80 -5.32 4.71
C THR A 140 5.73 -6.08 3.94
N THR A 141 4.88 -6.85 4.60
CA THR A 141 3.76 -7.59 3.98
C THR A 141 2.39 -6.96 4.23
N GLY A 142 2.33 -5.92 5.09
CA GLY A 142 1.07 -5.26 5.46
C GLY A 142 0.07 -6.16 6.17
N SER A 143 0.53 -7.29 6.71
CA SER A 143 -0.32 -8.33 7.31
C SER A 143 -0.68 -7.95 8.75
N TYR A 144 -1.80 -7.25 8.92
CA TYR A 144 -2.36 -6.92 10.22
C TYR A 144 -3.73 -7.55 10.37
N TYR A 145 -3.91 -8.27 11.49
CA TYR A 145 -5.21 -8.81 11.84
C TYR A 145 -6.22 -7.68 12.12
N THR A 146 -7.38 -7.73 11.49
CA THR A 146 -8.46 -6.75 11.66
C THR A 146 -9.40 -7.20 12.79
N PRO A 147 -9.62 -6.39 13.85
CA PRO A 147 -10.57 -6.73 14.90
C PRO A 147 -11.97 -7.05 14.36
N ASP A 148 -12.60 -8.11 14.86
CA ASP A 148 -13.93 -8.56 14.39
C ASP A 148 -14.98 -7.44 14.45
N SER A 149 -14.94 -6.61 15.46
CA SER A 149 -15.85 -5.46 15.58
C SER A 149 -15.80 -4.51 14.38
N LEU A 150 -14.62 -4.29 13.79
CA LEU A 150 -14.48 -3.47 12.58
C LEU A 150 -14.98 -4.21 11.33
N VAL A 151 -14.74 -5.53 11.27
CA VAL A 151 -15.27 -6.38 10.19
C VAL A 151 -16.80 -6.31 10.20
N GLN A 152 -17.44 -6.49 11.35
CA GLN A 152 -18.89 -6.43 11.49
C GLN A 152 -19.44 -5.07 11.08
N LEU A 153 -18.86 -3.96 11.54
CA LEU A 153 -19.27 -2.60 11.15
C LEU A 153 -19.15 -2.36 9.64
N LEU A 154 -18.10 -2.92 9.00
CA LEU A 154 -17.94 -2.78 7.56
C LEU A 154 -19.01 -3.58 6.81
N LEU A 155 -19.34 -4.80 7.26
CA LEU A 155 -20.39 -5.62 6.67
C LEU A 155 -21.78 -4.99 6.82
N ASP A 156 -22.07 -4.32 7.95
CA ASP A 156 -23.35 -3.62 8.17
C ASP A 156 -23.62 -2.55 7.10
N SER A 157 -22.57 -1.85 6.66
CA SER A 157 -22.71 -0.79 5.66
C SER A 157 -22.61 -1.28 4.20
N THR A 158 -21.95 -2.43 3.99
CA THR A 158 -21.58 -2.93 2.66
C THR A 158 -22.42 -4.13 2.24
N LEU A 159 -22.41 -5.21 3.04
CA LEU A 159 -23.05 -6.48 2.70
C LEU A 159 -24.54 -6.47 3.01
N ASP A 160 -24.94 -6.09 4.23
CA ASP A 160 -26.34 -6.20 4.65
C ASP A 160 -27.32 -5.45 3.74
N PRO A 161 -27.04 -4.21 3.26
CA PRO A 161 -27.95 -3.55 2.34
C PRO A 161 -28.06 -4.24 0.97
N VAL A 162 -27.00 -4.94 0.52
CA VAL A 162 -27.05 -5.74 -0.72
C VAL A 162 -27.91 -7.00 -0.50
N LEU A 163 -27.80 -7.64 0.68
CA LEU A 163 -28.64 -8.78 1.05
C LEU A 163 -30.11 -8.37 1.10
N ASP A 164 -30.43 -7.25 1.78
CA ASP A 164 -31.80 -6.71 1.88
C ASP A 164 -32.41 -6.42 0.49
N GLU A 165 -31.61 -5.81 -0.41
CA GLU A 165 -32.04 -5.53 -1.78
C GLU A 165 -32.30 -6.81 -2.58
N ARG A 166 -31.47 -7.85 -2.43
CA ARG A 166 -31.60 -9.12 -3.14
C ARG A 166 -32.76 -9.95 -2.63
N GLU A 167 -33.07 -9.89 -1.35
CA GLU A 167 -34.23 -10.57 -0.75
C GLU A 167 -35.55 -9.91 -1.13
N ALA A 168 -35.54 -8.58 -1.30
CA ALA A 168 -36.73 -7.80 -1.56
C ALA A 168 -37.39 -8.15 -2.91
N GLY A 169 -38.61 -8.76 -2.84
CA GLY A 169 -39.39 -9.09 -4.01
C GLY A 169 -38.93 -10.34 -4.78
N ALA A 170 -37.95 -11.07 -4.27
CA ALA A 170 -37.49 -12.32 -4.89
C ALA A 170 -38.51 -13.46 -4.69
N ALA A 171 -38.74 -14.24 -5.74
CA ALA A 171 -39.60 -15.43 -5.65
C ALA A 171 -38.96 -16.54 -4.80
N ASP A 172 -37.62 -16.66 -4.85
CA ASP A 172 -36.82 -17.51 -3.97
C ASP A 172 -35.63 -16.70 -3.43
N PRO A 173 -35.78 -16.04 -2.26
CA PRO A 173 -34.72 -15.25 -1.68
C PRO A 173 -33.44 -16.04 -1.38
N ALA A 174 -33.54 -17.34 -1.03
CA ALA A 174 -32.37 -18.15 -0.74
C ALA A 174 -31.51 -18.36 -2.01
N GLU A 175 -32.12 -18.65 -3.15
CA GLU A 175 -31.39 -18.80 -4.42
C GLU A 175 -30.85 -17.45 -4.94
N GLU A 176 -31.57 -16.34 -4.73
CA GLU A 176 -31.05 -15.01 -5.07
C GLU A 176 -29.79 -14.63 -4.26
N LEU A 177 -29.78 -14.96 -2.97
CA LEU A 177 -28.61 -14.76 -2.11
C LEU A 177 -27.42 -15.63 -2.53
N LEU A 178 -27.65 -16.85 -3.02
CA LEU A 178 -26.61 -17.75 -3.50
C LEU A 178 -26.01 -17.38 -4.87
N LYS A 179 -26.59 -16.39 -5.55
CA LYS A 179 -26.02 -15.80 -6.79
C LYS A 179 -25.03 -14.67 -6.51
N LEU A 180 -24.99 -14.17 -5.27
CA LEU A 180 -24.11 -13.07 -4.89
C LEU A 180 -22.64 -13.44 -5.09
N THR A 181 -21.85 -12.44 -5.46
CA THR A 181 -20.39 -12.50 -5.58
C THR A 181 -19.74 -11.54 -4.60
N VAL A 182 -19.00 -12.09 -3.64
CA VAL A 182 -18.29 -11.33 -2.59
C VAL A 182 -16.80 -11.56 -2.73
N ILE A 183 -16.02 -10.50 -2.86
CA ILE A 183 -14.56 -10.61 -3.02
C ILE A 183 -13.81 -9.80 -1.96
N ASP A 184 -12.68 -10.37 -1.52
CA ASP A 184 -11.61 -9.66 -0.83
C ASP A 184 -10.35 -9.68 -1.68
N PRO A 185 -9.93 -8.53 -2.28
CA PRO A 185 -8.75 -8.45 -3.15
C PRO A 185 -7.41 -8.53 -2.41
N ALA A 186 -7.40 -8.59 -1.09
CA ALA A 186 -6.22 -8.76 -0.23
C ALA A 186 -6.58 -9.63 0.98
N CYS A 187 -7.05 -10.87 0.70
CA CYS A 187 -7.84 -11.65 1.63
C CYS A 187 -7.09 -12.17 2.88
N GLY A 188 -5.76 -12.18 2.87
CA GLY A 188 -4.96 -12.65 4.01
C GLY A 188 -5.37 -14.06 4.44
N SER A 189 -5.82 -14.20 5.68
CA SER A 189 -6.36 -15.45 6.24
C SER A 189 -7.84 -15.72 5.95
N GLY A 190 -8.50 -14.83 5.19
CA GLY A 190 -9.92 -14.99 4.79
C GLY A 190 -10.94 -14.46 5.80
N HIS A 191 -10.53 -13.68 6.79
CA HIS A 191 -11.41 -13.24 7.89
C HIS A 191 -12.67 -12.51 7.41
N PHE A 192 -12.56 -11.55 6.48
CA PHE A 192 -13.72 -10.87 5.90
C PHE A 192 -14.65 -11.83 5.13
N LEU A 193 -14.06 -12.76 4.39
CA LEU A 193 -14.82 -13.76 3.63
C LEU A 193 -15.59 -14.70 4.54
N LEU A 194 -14.99 -15.15 5.65
CA LEU A 194 -15.64 -16.00 6.64
C LEU A 194 -16.80 -15.28 7.34
N ALA A 195 -16.60 -14.02 7.73
CA ALA A 195 -17.66 -13.21 8.34
C ALA A 195 -18.82 -12.97 7.36
N ALA A 196 -18.54 -12.67 6.10
CA ALA A 196 -19.54 -12.55 5.05
C ALA A 196 -20.28 -13.88 4.81
N ALA A 197 -19.56 -15.01 4.76
CA ALA A 197 -20.14 -16.34 4.60
C ALA A 197 -21.19 -16.63 5.68
N ARG A 198 -20.85 -16.39 6.94
CA ARG A 198 -21.74 -16.61 8.08
C ARG A 198 -23.01 -15.77 7.99
N ARG A 199 -22.90 -14.49 7.57
CA ARG A 199 -24.09 -13.61 7.40
C ARG A 199 -25.00 -14.09 6.30
N ILE A 200 -24.45 -14.38 5.10
CA ILE A 200 -25.24 -14.86 3.98
C ILE A 200 -25.88 -16.20 4.32
N ALA A 201 -25.11 -17.15 4.87
CA ALA A 201 -25.61 -18.47 5.25
C ALA A 201 -26.74 -18.42 6.30
N THR A 202 -26.66 -17.48 7.25
CA THR A 202 -27.73 -17.27 8.24
C THR A 202 -29.02 -16.88 7.57
N ARG A 203 -28.99 -15.99 6.56
CA ARG A 203 -30.18 -15.56 5.82
C ARG A 203 -30.71 -16.67 4.91
N VAL A 204 -29.83 -17.34 4.15
CA VAL A 204 -30.20 -18.49 3.30
C VAL A 204 -30.88 -19.59 4.12
N ALA A 205 -30.29 -19.97 5.26
CA ALA A 205 -30.86 -20.99 6.15
C ALA A 205 -32.21 -20.59 6.70
N ARG A 206 -32.40 -19.32 7.09
CA ARG A 206 -33.71 -18.80 7.58
C ARG A 206 -34.80 -18.88 6.51
N HIS A 207 -34.51 -18.46 5.29
CA HIS A 207 -35.48 -18.53 4.18
C HIS A 207 -35.87 -19.97 3.88
N ARG A 208 -34.93 -20.90 3.82
CA ARG A 208 -35.23 -22.33 3.56
C ARG A 208 -36.00 -23.02 4.67
N ALA A 209 -35.68 -22.70 5.92
CA ALA A 209 -36.38 -23.26 7.09
C ALA A 209 -37.76 -22.64 7.31
N GLY A 210 -38.06 -21.51 6.69
CA GLY A 210 -39.30 -20.74 6.96
C GLY A 210 -39.40 -20.26 8.42
N GLY A 211 -38.27 -20.18 9.14
CA GLY A 211 -38.24 -19.81 10.57
C GLY A 211 -36.82 -19.96 11.17
N ILE A 212 -36.72 -20.58 12.34
CA ILE A 212 -35.43 -20.81 13.02
C ILE A 212 -34.74 -22.03 12.38
N PRO A 213 -33.59 -21.86 11.70
CA PRO A 213 -32.88 -22.97 11.08
C PRO A 213 -32.22 -23.87 12.13
N SER A 214 -32.13 -25.17 11.83
CA SER A 214 -31.32 -26.10 12.62
C SER A 214 -29.80 -25.87 12.35
N ALA A 215 -28.97 -26.41 13.24
CA ALA A 215 -27.51 -26.37 13.00
C ALA A 215 -27.08 -27.14 11.74
N SER A 216 -27.91 -28.08 11.25
CA SER A 216 -27.68 -28.79 9.99
C SER A 216 -27.98 -27.89 8.79
N ASP A 217 -29.12 -27.17 8.83
CA ASP A 217 -29.53 -26.27 7.77
C ASP A 217 -28.51 -25.12 7.60
N PHE A 218 -28.03 -24.57 8.72
CA PHE A 218 -26.98 -23.55 8.71
C PHE A 218 -25.67 -24.07 8.08
N ARG A 219 -25.19 -25.27 8.47
CA ARG A 219 -23.97 -25.84 7.90
C ARG A 219 -24.11 -26.11 6.40
N HIS A 220 -25.26 -26.60 5.98
CA HIS A 220 -25.54 -26.81 4.56
C HIS A 220 -25.51 -25.48 3.78
N ALA A 221 -26.24 -24.48 4.26
CA ALA A 221 -26.23 -23.13 3.68
C ALA A 221 -24.81 -22.52 3.64
N LEU A 222 -24.03 -22.67 4.71
CA LEU A 222 -22.68 -22.16 4.80
C LEU A 222 -21.74 -22.80 3.75
N ARG A 223 -21.90 -24.12 3.52
CA ARG A 223 -21.16 -24.81 2.48
C ARG A 223 -21.52 -24.29 1.09
N GLU A 224 -22.81 -24.11 0.80
CA GLU A 224 -23.24 -23.61 -0.51
C GLU A 224 -22.75 -22.17 -0.75
N VAL A 225 -22.83 -21.30 0.26
CA VAL A 225 -22.30 -19.95 0.20
C VAL A 225 -20.80 -19.96 -0.08
N ALA A 226 -20.03 -20.77 0.65
CA ALA A 226 -18.59 -20.89 0.42
C ALA A 226 -18.26 -21.36 -1.01
N CYS A 227 -19.05 -22.31 -1.54
CA CYS A 227 -18.83 -22.89 -2.88
C CYS A 227 -19.27 -21.97 -4.03
N ARG A 228 -20.16 -21.01 -3.80
CA ARG A 228 -20.82 -20.23 -4.87
C ARG A 228 -20.54 -18.72 -4.81
N CYS A 229 -20.40 -18.15 -3.59
CA CYS A 229 -20.47 -16.70 -3.40
C CYS A 229 -19.09 -16.03 -3.16
N LEU A 230 -18.11 -16.75 -2.59
CA LEU A 230 -16.89 -16.17 -2.05
C LEU A 230 -15.73 -16.21 -3.04
N TYR A 231 -15.01 -15.09 -3.12
CA TYR A 231 -13.81 -14.92 -3.95
C TYR A 231 -12.73 -14.22 -3.13
N GLY A 232 -11.46 -14.55 -3.39
CA GLY A 232 -10.35 -13.92 -2.70
C GLY A 232 -9.09 -13.90 -3.56
N VAL A 233 -8.29 -12.86 -3.38
CA VAL A 233 -6.97 -12.75 -4.00
C VAL A 233 -5.97 -12.34 -2.93
N ASP A 234 -4.82 -12.99 -2.90
CA ASP A 234 -3.69 -12.55 -2.07
C ASP A 234 -2.38 -12.77 -2.81
N ARG A 235 -1.44 -11.87 -2.59
CA ARG A 235 -0.09 -11.98 -3.15
C ARG A 235 0.72 -13.10 -2.53
N ASN A 236 0.44 -13.43 -1.27
CA ASN A 236 1.14 -14.46 -0.52
C ASN A 236 0.48 -15.83 -0.75
N PRO A 237 1.17 -16.80 -1.38
CA PRO A 237 0.60 -18.13 -1.63
C PRO A 237 0.21 -18.85 -0.34
N MET A 238 0.91 -18.60 0.77
CA MET A 238 0.55 -19.20 2.07
C MET A 238 -0.75 -18.63 2.62
N ALA A 239 -1.02 -17.32 2.43
CA ALA A 239 -2.28 -16.69 2.82
C ALA A 239 -3.45 -17.29 2.02
N VAL A 240 -3.26 -17.50 0.72
CA VAL A 240 -4.24 -18.17 -0.15
C VAL A 240 -4.57 -19.58 0.36
N GLU A 241 -3.55 -20.39 0.68
CA GLU A 241 -3.78 -21.73 1.23
C GLU A 241 -4.46 -21.69 2.60
N LEU A 242 -4.09 -20.72 3.45
CA LEU A 242 -4.74 -20.55 4.75
C LEU A 242 -6.22 -20.18 4.60
N THR A 243 -6.54 -19.26 3.69
CA THR A 243 -7.93 -18.89 3.39
C THR A 243 -8.73 -20.11 2.92
N LYS A 244 -8.17 -20.96 2.05
CA LYS A 244 -8.83 -22.22 1.63
C LYS A 244 -9.04 -23.15 2.82
N VAL A 245 -8.03 -23.33 3.68
CA VAL A 245 -8.13 -24.16 4.89
C VAL A 245 -9.22 -23.62 5.83
N ALA A 246 -9.24 -22.33 6.07
CA ALA A 246 -10.25 -21.68 6.91
C ALA A 246 -11.67 -21.88 6.36
N LEU A 247 -11.86 -21.72 5.04
CA LEU A 247 -13.13 -22.01 4.37
C LEU A 247 -13.51 -23.48 4.45
N TRP A 248 -12.57 -24.42 4.31
CA TRP A 248 -12.85 -25.87 4.47
C TRP A 248 -13.27 -26.23 5.89
N ILE A 249 -12.65 -25.65 6.91
CA ILE A 249 -13.01 -25.88 8.31
C ILE A 249 -14.41 -25.36 8.57
N GLU A 250 -14.70 -24.16 8.13
CA GLU A 250 -15.99 -23.49 8.36
C GLU A 250 -17.13 -24.17 7.59
N ALA A 251 -16.88 -24.53 6.32
CA ALA A 251 -17.87 -25.15 5.44
C ALA A 251 -17.91 -26.70 5.52
N LEU A 252 -17.31 -27.30 6.56
CA LEU A 252 -17.27 -28.75 6.72
C LEU A 252 -18.66 -29.32 6.99
N GLU A 253 -19.14 -30.12 6.06
CA GLU A 253 -20.41 -30.85 6.17
C GLU A 253 -20.16 -32.37 6.24
N PRO A 254 -20.65 -33.06 7.28
CA PRO A 254 -20.42 -34.49 7.42
C PRO A 254 -20.94 -35.31 6.23
N GLY A 255 -20.09 -36.12 5.65
CA GLY A 255 -20.44 -36.99 4.51
C GLY A 255 -20.19 -36.35 3.14
N ARG A 256 -19.74 -35.08 3.09
CA ARG A 256 -19.36 -34.42 1.84
C ARG A 256 -17.85 -34.22 1.74
N PRO A 257 -17.27 -34.17 0.52
CA PRO A 257 -15.86 -33.92 0.30
C PRO A 257 -15.53 -32.44 0.56
N LEU A 258 -14.22 -32.11 0.66
CA LEU A 258 -13.74 -30.72 0.65
C LEU A 258 -14.03 -30.09 -0.71
N ALA A 259 -14.51 -28.86 -0.71
CA ALA A 259 -14.82 -28.12 -1.92
C ALA A 259 -13.53 -27.71 -2.66
N PHE A 260 -13.62 -27.54 -3.98
CA PHE A 260 -12.54 -27.03 -4.83
C PHE A 260 -12.57 -25.50 -4.86
N PHE A 261 -11.67 -24.87 -4.11
CA PHE A 261 -11.61 -23.41 -3.98
C PHE A 261 -10.59 -22.72 -4.90
N ASP A 262 -9.75 -23.48 -5.62
CA ASP A 262 -8.76 -22.86 -6.52
C ASP A 262 -9.39 -22.04 -7.65
N ALA A 263 -10.66 -22.25 -7.97
CA ALA A 263 -11.41 -21.44 -8.90
C ALA A 263 -11.77 -20.05 -8.34
N GLN A 264 -11.81 -19.90 -7.01
CA GLN A 264 -12.33 -18.71 -6.31
C GLN A 264 -11.26 -17.98 -5.52
N ILE A 265 -10.35 -18.72 -4.87
CA ILE A 265 -9.27 -18.16 -4.03
C ILE A 265 -7.96 -18.26 -4.79
N ARG A 266 -7.43 -17.11 -5.20
CA ARG A 266 -6.33 -16.99 -6.16
C ARG A 266 -5.08 -16.36 -5.57
N CYS A 267 -3.92 -16.77 -6.08
CA CYS A 267 -2.65 -16.15 -5.74
C CYS A 267 -2.21 -15.16 -6.82
N GLY A 268 -1.92 -13.92 -6.41
CA GLY A 268 -1.39 -12.88 -7.27
C GLY A 268 -1.46 -11.49 -6.65
N ASP A 269 -0.72 -10.55 -7.23
CA ASP A 269 -0.73 -9.14 -6.81
C ASP A 269 -1.92 -8.43 -7.48
N SER A 270 -2.95 -8.16 -6.70
CA SER A 270 -4.18 -7.49 -7.14
C SER A 270 -3.96 -6.14 -7.80
N LEU A 271 -2.85 -5.47 -7.46
CA LEU A 271 -2.50 -4.15 -8.00
C LEU A 271 -1.72 -4.21 -9.31
N ILE A 272 -1.04 -5.32 -9.60
CA ILE A 272 -0.19 -5.50 -10.78
C ILE A 272 -0.83 -6.48 -11.74
N GLY A 273 -1.13 -6.04 -12.95
CA GLY A 273 -1.71 -6.88 -13.99
C GLY A 273 -2.64 -6.11 -14.91
N VAL A 274 -3.15 -6.75 -15.92
CA VAL A 274 -4.15 -6.18 -16.83
C VAL A 274 -5.52 -6.30 -16.18
N PHE A 275 -6.23 -5.17 -16.07
CA PHE A 275 -7.54 -5.11 -15.44
C PHE A 275 -8.65 -5.54 -16.41
N ASP A 276 -8.65 -4.97 -17.62
CA ASP A 276 -9.63 -5.19 -18.66
C ASP A 276 -8.99 -5.20 -20.05
N ARG A 277 -9.79 -5.54 -21.06
CA ARG A 277 -9.35 -5.60 -22.47
C ARG A 277 -8.97 -4.24 -23.05
N ALA A 278 -9.51 -3.16 -22.50
CA ALA A 278 -9.22 -1.82 -23.01
C ALA A 278 -7.73 -1.51 -22.89
N MET A 279 -7.10 -1.91 -21.75
CA MET A 279 -5.66 -1.76 -21.57
C MET A 279 -4.84 -2.42 -22.68
N LEU A 280 -5.21 -3.64 -23.10
CA LEU A 280 -4.51 -4.33 -24.19
C LEU A 280 -4.73 -3.63 -25.53
N ARG A 281 -5.95 -3.12 -25.81
CA ARG A 281 -6.29 -2.42 -27.05
C ARG A 281 -5.59 -1.09 -27.19
N GLU A 282 -5.46 -0.34 -26.09
CA GLU A 282 -4.70 0.91 -26.04
C GLU A 282 -3.22 0.71 -26.30
N GLY A 283 -2.71 -0.50 -26.01
CA GLY A 283 -1.32 -0.85 -26.12
C GLY A 283 -0.48 -0.30 -24.97
N LEU A 284 0.83 -0.52 -25.06
CA LEU A 284 1.77 -0.12 -24.01
C LEU A 284 1.94 1.41 -23.98
N PRO A 285 1.84 2.05 -22.80
CA PRO A 285 2.16 3.47 -22.67
C PRO A 285 3.66 3.72 -22.92
N ASP A 286 4.03 4.93 -23.37
CA ASP A 286 5.43 5.28 -23.62
C ASP A 286 6.26 5.25 -22.35
N GLU A 287 5.64 5.56 -21.24
CA GLU A 287 6.20 5.57 -19.89
C GLU A 287 6.59 4.17 -19.39
N ALA A 288 6.06 3.10 -20.00
CA ALA A 288 6.51 1.73 -19.71
C ALA A 288 8.01 1.54 -19.97
N TYR A 289 8.60 2.39 -20.83
CA TYR A 289 10.03 2.38 -21.18
C TYR A 289 10.82 3.46 -20.46
N LYS A 290 10.28 4.09 -19.42
CA LYS A 290 10.99 5.06 -18.61
C LYS A 290 12.18 4.40 -17.92
N PRO A 291 13.41 4.98 -18.01
CA PRO A 291 14.58 4.34 -17.46
C PRO A 291 14.50 4.27 -15.92
N LEU A 292 14.74 3.09 -15.37
CA LEU A 292 14.88 2.82 -13.95
C LEU A 292 16.35 2.95 -13.53
N THR A 293 16.62 2.85 -12.22
CA THR A 293 18.00 2.89 -11.68
C THR A 293 18.90 1.88 -12.39
N GLY A 294 20.00 2.37 -13.00
CA GLY A 294 20.99 1.55 -13.71
C GLY A 294 20.70 1.28 -15.19
N ASP A 295 19.56 1.73 -15.73
CA ASP A 295 19.22 1.53 -17.15
C ASP A 295 19.95 2.48 -18.09
N ASP A 296 20.09 2.03 -19.35
CA ASP A 296 20.58 2.86 -20.44
C ASP A 296 19.45 3.79 -20.94
N LYS A 297 19.69 5.11 -20.82
CA LYS A 297 18.70 6.13 -21.18
C LYS A 297 18.45 6.25 -22.69
N GLU A 298 19.45 5.94 -23.52
CA GLU A 298 19.30 6.03 -24.97
C GLU A 298 18.49 4.84 -25.50
N LEU A 299 18.79 3.66 -24.96
CA LEU A 299 18.03 2.45 -25.28
C LEU A 299 16.56 2.58 -24.87
N SER A 300 16.30 3.10 -23.67
CA SER A 300 14.93 3.37 -23.17
C SER A 300 14.18 4.33 -24.11
N ARG A 301 14.82 5.43 -24.53
CA ARG A 301 14.21 6.37 -25.49
C ARG A 301 13.93 5.73 -26.85
N ARG A 302 14.81 4.83 -27.32
CA ARG A 302 14.61 4.09 -28.57
C ARG A 302 13.37 3.22 -28.50
N TYR A 303 13.17 2.45 -27.43
CA TYR A 303 12.00 1.61 -27.25
C TYR A 303 10.70 2.43 -27.13
N ALA A 304 10.69 3.50 -26.36
CA ALA A 304 9.55 4.41 -26.26
C ALA A 304 9.14 4.97 -27.65
N ARG A 305 10.12 5.37 -28.47
CA ARG A 305 9.86 5.86 -29.82
C ARG A 305 9.28 4.77 -30.74
N LEU A 306 9.89 3.59 -30.78
CA LEU A 306 9.41 2.46 -31.57
C LEU A 306 7.98 2.06 -31.20
N ASN A 307 7.69 2.00 -29.90
CA ASN A 307 6.37 1.68 -29.40
C ASN A 307 5.32 2.73 -29.81
N ARG A 308 5.66 4.02 -29.72
CA ARG A 308 4.78 5.12 -30.16
C ARG A 308 4.48 5.01 -31.63
N GLU A 309 5.49 4.78 -32.48
CA GLU A 309 5.32 4.60 -33.92
C GLU A 309 4.37 3.44 -34.25
N GLN A 310 4.44 2.34 -33.49
CA GLN A 310 3.52 1.20 -33.67
C GLN A 310 2.09 1.58 -33.31
N ARG A 311 1.87 2.22 -32.17
CA ARG A 311 0.54 2.66 -31.74
C ARG A 311 -0.06 3.67 -32.71
N ASP A 312 0.73 4.62 -33.22
CA ASP A 312 0.26 5.63 -34.16
C ASP A 312 -0.14 5.04 -35.53
N ARG A 313 0.58 4.01 -36.00
CA ARG A 313 0.18 3.28 -37.21
C ARG A 313 -1.15 2.56 -37.07
N ALA A 314 -1.50 2.10 -35.87
CA ALA A 314 -2.74 1.40 -35.60
C ALA A 314 -3.96 2.34 -35.42
N LYS A 315 -3.70 3.63 -35.14
CA LYS A 315 -4.75 4.64 -35.05
C LYS A 315 -5.48 4.73 -36.39
N GLY A 316 -6.77 4.34 -36.42
CA GLY A 316 -7.59 4.32 -37.64
C GLY A 316 -7.76 2.94 -38.26
N HIS A 317 -7.20 1.88 -37.68
CA HIS A 317 -7.40 0.50 -38.13
C HIS A 317 -8.15 -0.37 -37.10
N PRO A 318 -9.43 -0.12 -36.77
CA PRO A 318 -10.19 -0.89 -35.81
C PRO A 318 -10.35 -2.38 -36.18
N GLN A 319 -10.04 -2.74 -37.43
CA GLN A 319 -10.10 -4.12 -37.91
C GLN A 319 -9.05 -5.04 -37.23
N LEU A 320 -7.95 -4.48 -36.71
CA LEU A 320 -6.93 -5.23 -35.99
C LEU A 320 -7.46 -5.93 -34.73
N PHE A 321 -8.60 -5.49 -34.19
CA PHE A 321 -9.19 -5.99 -32.96
C PHE A 321 -10.47 -6.82 -33.17
N LYS A 322 -10.88 -7.10 -34.41
CA LYS A 322 -12.13 -7.81 -34.75
C LYS A 322 -12.17 -9.25 -34.22
N ASP A 323 -11.00 -9.90 -34.15
CA ASP A 323 -10.91 -11.32 -33.81
C ASP A 323 -10.61 -11.56 -32.29
N TRP A 324 -10.74 -10.53 -31.50
CA TRP A 324 -10.51 -10.60 -30.05
C TRP A 324 -11.79 -11.00 -29.30
N SER A 325 -12.45 -12.07 -29.69
CA SER A 325 -13.69 -12.56 -29.05
C SER A 325 -13.55 -13.60 -27.92
N PRO A 326 -12.36 -14.09 -27.54
CA PRO A 326 -12.20 -15.14 -26.54
C PRO A 326 -12.76 -14.91 -25.14
N PRO A 327 -12.83 -13.69 -24.59
CA PRO A 327 -13.31 -13.52 -23.21
C PRO A 327 -14.74 -13.97 -22.98
N GLN A 328 -15.64 -13.81 -23.95
CA GLN A 328 -17.02 -14.33 -23.84
C GLN A 328 -17.05 -15.85 -23.75
N ILE A 329 -16.21 -16.54 -24.54
CA ILE A 329 -16.07 -17.99 -24.48
C ILE A 329 -15.54 -18.41 -23.10
N LEU A 330 -14.57 -17.67 -22.55
CA LEU A 330 -14.04 -17.93 -21.20
C LEU A 330 -15.10 -17.67 -20.12
N ALA A 331 -15.88 -16.61 -20.25
CA ALA A 331 -16.97 -16.29 -19.33
C ALA A 331 -18.06 -17.38 -19.31
N GLU A 332 -18.44 -17.90 -20.49
CA GLU A 332 -19.39 -19.01 -20.61
C GLU A 332 -18.85 -20.32 -20.00
N ARG A 333 -17.56 -20.61 -20.19
CA ARG A 333 -16.91 -21.78 -19.58
C ARG A 333 -16.82 -21.66 -18.06
N ASP A 334 -16.46 -20.47 -17.56
CA ASP A 334 -16.39 -20.19 -16.11
C ASP A 334 -17.77 -20.32 -15.46
N HIS A 335 -18.79 -19.79 -16.10
CA HIS A 335 -20.19 -19.94 -15.68
C HIS A 335 -20.59 -21.40 -15.52
N LYS A 336 -20.32 -22.25 -16.53
CA LYS A 336 -20.60 -23.69 -16.46
C LYS A 336 -19.82 -24.38 -15.31
N LEU A 337 -18.61 -23.95 -15.01
CA LEU A 337 -17.84 -24.48 -13.88
C LEU A 337 -18.46 -24.10 -12.54
N LYS A 338 -19.03 -22.89 -12.44
CA LYS A 338 -19.70 -22.41 -11.23
C LYS A 338 -20.96 -23.23 -10.92
N GLU A 339 -21.69 -23.67 -11.96
CA GLU A 339 -22.90 -24.48 -11.82
C GLU A 339 -22.66 -25.94 -11.39
N ILE A 340 -21.40 -26.44 -11.45
CA ILE A 340 -21.10 -27.79 -11.01
C ILE A 340 -21.29 -27.90 -9.48
N ALA A 341 -22.26 -28.66 -9.06
CA ALA A 341 -22.47 -29.03 -7.66
C ALA A 341 -21.24 -29.80 -7.14
N GLN A 342 -20.89 -29.60 -5.87
CA GLN A 342 -19.73 -30.23 -5.25
C GLN A 342 -20.18 -31.20 -4.14
N ASP A 343 -21.09 -32.09 -4.49
CA ASP A 343 -21.78 -33.00 -3.54
C ASP A 343 -21.01 -34.28 -3.27
N ASP A 344 -20.22 -34.72 -4.22
CA ASP A 344 -19.37 -35.91 -4.13
C ASP A 344 -17.97 -35.65 -4.70
N LEU A 345 -17.04 -36.57 -4.46
CA LEU A 345 -15.66 -36.45 -4.89
C LEU A 345 -15.53 -36.36 -6.42
N ALA A 346 -16.39 -37.07 -7.17
CA ALA A 346 -16.35 -37.08 -8.63
C ALA A 346 -16.70 -35.70 -9.21
N SER A 347 -17.71 -35.02 -8.67
CA SER A 347 -18.10 -33.67 -9.08
C SER A 347 -17.06 -32.61 -8.71
N VAL A 348 -16.44 -32.73 -7.53
CA VAL A 348 -15.30 -31.87 -7.14
C VAL A 348 -14.12 -32.02 -8.10
N GLU A 349 -13.75 -33.26 -8.44
CA GLU A 349 -12.69 -33.56 -9.42
C GLU A 349 -13.09 -33.10 -10.84
N ALA A 350 -14.36 -33.21 -11.23
CA ALA A 350 -14.84 -32.73 -12.52
C ALA A 350 -14.70 -31.21 -12.63
N LYS A 351 -15.07 -30.47 -11.57
CA LYS A 351 -14.85 -29.02 -11.47
C LYS A 351 -13.39 -28.65 -11.59
N ALA A 352 -12.52 -29.35 -10.84
CA ALA A 352 -11.08 -29.12 -10.90
C ALA A 352 -10.51 -29.37 -12.31
N ARG A 353 -10.86 -30.51 -12.95
CA ARG A 353 -10.44 -30.82 -14.33
C ARG A 353 -10.91 -29.77 -15.32
N GLY A 354 -12.17 -29.36 -15.22
CA GLY A 354 -12.74 -28.31 -16.09
C GLY A 354 -12.03 -26.97 -15.93
N PHE A 355 -11.73 -26.60 -14.71
CA PHE A 355 -10.97 -25.39 -14.40
C PHE A 355 -9.55 -25.38 -15.00
N TYR A 356 -8.78 -26.43 -14.80
CA TYR A 356 -7.43 -26.52 -15.37
C TYR A 356 -7.46 -26.67 -16.91
N ALA A 357 -8.48 -27.34 -17.47
CA ALA A 357 -8.67 -27.43 -18.91
C ALA A 357 -8.99 -26.04 -19.53
N MET A 358 -9.80 -25.22 -18.86
CA MET A 358 -10.06 -23.83 -19.28
C MET A 358 -8.76 -23.03 -19.31
N ARG A 359 -7.95 -23.10 -18.26
CA ARG A 359 -6.65 -22.38 -18.17
C ARG A 359 -5.61 -22.89 -19.17
N SER A 360 -5.71 -24.12 -19.59
CA SER A 360 -4.83 -24.72 -20.62
C SER A 360 -5.36 -24.50 -22.05
N SER A 361 -6.55 -23.92 -22.22
CA SER A 361 -7.10 -23.67 -23.56
C SER A 361 -6.34 -22.57 -24.30
N ASP A 362 -6.31 -22.66 -25.63
CA ASP A 362 -5.64 -21.68 -26.49
C ASP A 362 -6.16 -20.27 -26.26
N ASP A 363 -7.47 -20.10 -26.04
CA ASP A 363 -8.10 -18.83 -25.77
C ASP A 363 -7.55 -18.17 -24.50
N TRP A 364 -7.42 -18.93 -23.41
CA TRP A 364 -6.89 -18.43 -22.15
C TRP A 364 -5.38 -18.15 -22.26
N GLN A 365 -4.61 -19.09 -22.83
CA GLN A 365 -3.15 -18.96 -22.99
C GLN A 365 -2.75 -17.76 -23.86
N ARG A 366 -3.52 -17.48 -24.91
CA ARG A 366 -3.34 -16.34 -25.79
C ARG A 366 -3.50 -15.01 -25.05
N LEU A 367 -4.58 -14.84 -24.30
CA LEU A 367 -4.84 -13.65 -23.51
C LEU A 367 -3.85 -13.49 -22.35
N LYS A 368 -3.49 -14.61 -21.72
CA LYS A 368 -2.45 -14.63 -20.67
C LYS A 368 -1.11 -14.16 -21.24
N THR A 369 -0.71 -14.67 -22.40
CA THR A 369 0.54 -14.26 -23.06
C THR A 369 0.54 -12.77 -23.42
N ALA A 370 -0.55 -12.26 -23.98
CA ALA A 370 -0.68 -10.84 -24.29
C ALA A 370 -0.59 -9.97 -23.02
N SER A 371 -1.24 -10.40 -21.94
CA SER A 371 -1.20 -9.70 -20.65
C SER A 371 0.18 -9.77 -19.99
N ASP A 372 0.88 -10.91 -20.08
CA ASP A 372 2.23 -11.06 -19.57
C ASP A 372 3.22 -10.17 -20.34
N LEU A 373 3.08 -10.07 -21.66
CA LEU A 373 3.86 -9.15 -22.49
C LEU A 373 3.62 -7.70 -22.07
N TYR A 374 2.35 -7.33 -21.83
CA TYR A 374 2.01 -5.98 -21.36
C TYR A 374 2.69 -5.65 -20.03
N ILE A 375 2.62 -6.53 -19.05
CA ILE A 375 3.24 -6.32 -17.74
C ILE A 375 4.76 -6.35 -17.85
N SER A 376 5.31 -7.27 -18.64
CA SER A 376 6.76 -7.42 -18.73
C SER A 376 7.44 -6.19 -19.34
N ALA A 377 6.78 -5.43 -20.22
CA ALA A 377 7.33 -4.17 -20.74
C ALA A 377 7.62 -3.17 -19.62
N ASN A 378 6.74 -3.07 -18.63
CA ASN A 378 6.92 -2.20 -17.46
C ASN A 378 7.96 -2.71 -16.46
N PHE A 379 8.11 -4.05 -16.34
CA PHE A 379 8.93 -4.68 -15.30
C PHE A 379 10.18 -5.38 -15.83
N TYR A 380 10.32 -5.52 -17.15
CA TYR A 380 11.47 -6.20 -17.77
C TYR A 380 12.79 -5.57 -17.35
N MET A 381 12.87 -4.23 -17.38
CA MET A 381 14.04 -3.49 -16.97
C MET A 381 14.40 -3.75 -15.49
N ALA A 382 13.42 -3.99 -14.64
CA ALA A 382 13.65 -4.40 -13.25
C ALA A 382 14.16 -5.83 -13.13
N ALA A 383 13.66 -6.75 -13.95
CA ALA A 383 13.96 -8.17 -13.82
C ALA A 383 15.28 -8.63 -14.46
N PHE A 384 15.70 -8.00 -15.56
CA PHE A 384 16.78 -8.51 -16.40
C PHE A 384 17.91 -7.52 -16.67
N PHE A 385 17.86 -6.31 -16.18
CA PHE A 385 18.75 -5.20 -16.49
C PHE A 385 18.79 -4.87 -18.01
N THR A 386 18.54 -3.65 -18.36
CA THR A 386 18.72 -3.21 -19.75
C THR A 386 20.21 -3.27 -20.10
N PRO A 387 20.61 -3.95 -21.19
CA PRO A 387 22.02 -3.99 -21.62
C PRO A 387 22.56 -2.56 -21.81
N LYS A 388 23.77 -2.29 -21.35
CA LYS A 388 24.43 -1.02 -21.63
C LYS A 388 24.71 -0.87 -23.13
N ALA A 389 24.72 0.37 -23.61
CA ALA A 389 25.09 0.68 -25.01
C ALA A 389 26.41 0.00 -25.39
N GLY A 390 26.42 -0.71 -26.51
CA GLY A 390 27.57 -1.50 -26.95
C GLY A 390 27.66 -2.94 -26.47
N SER A 391 26.67 -3.37 -25.63
CA SER A 391 26.54 -4.78 -25.25
C SER A 391 26.06 -5.61 -26.46
N THR A 392 26.55 -6.84 -26.59
CA THR A 392 26.08 -7.83 -27.58
C THR A 392 24.79 -8.53 -27.14
N ALA A 393 24.25 -8.19 -25.98
CA ALA A 393 22.99 -8.76 -25.53
C ALA A 393 21.85 -8.31 -26.46
N SER A 394 21.03 -9.27 -26.89
CA SER A 394 19.94 -9.04 -27.83
C SER A 394 18.99 -7.95 -27.34
N THR A 395 18.81 -6.92 -28.14
CA THR A 395 17.83 -5.86 -27.91
C THR A 395 16.41 -6.30 -28.20
N ASP A 396 16.21 -7.52 -28.70
CA ASP A 396 14.90 -8.05 -29.12
C ASP A 396 14.09 -8.66 -27.99
N MET A 397 14.59 -8.54 -26.75
CA MET A 397 13.94 -9.07 -25.55
C MET A 397 12.82 -8.18 -24.99
N MET A 398 12.73 -6.90 -25.41
CA MET A 398 11.77 -5.95 -24.88
C MET A 398 10.44 -6.03 -25.65
N PRO A 399 9.31 -6.33 -24.96
CA PRO A 399 8.00 -6.31 -25.59
C PRO A 399 7.61 -4.91 -26.07
N LEU A 400 6.90 -4.85 -27.20
CA LEU A 400 6.30 -3.67 -27.77
C LEU A 400 4.79 -3.90 -27.97
N THR A 401 4.03 -2.85 -28.20
CA THR A 401 2.58 -2.90 -28.42
C THR A 401 2.17 -3.92 -29.48
N GLU A 402 2.92 -3.99 -30.58
CA GLU A 402 2.63 -4.95 -31.68
C GLU A 402 2.70 -6.41 -31.18
N HIS A 403 3.65 -6.76 -30.32
CA HIS A 403 3.74 -8.11 -29.76
C HIS A 403 2.53 -8.46 -28.87
N VAL A 404 2.02 -7.46 -28.11
CA VAL A 404 0.80 -7.62 -27.30
C VAL A 404 -0.40 -7.88 -28.22
N TRP A 405 -0.55 -7.10 -29.28
CA TRP A 405 -1.67 -7.24 -30.22
C TRP A 405 -1.62 -8.54 -31.03
N GLN A 406 -0.42 -8.92 -31.50
CA GLN A 406 -0.21 -10.21 -32.19
C GLN A 406 -0.61 -11.38 -31.29
N ALA A 407 -0.13 -11.39 -30.03
CA ALA A 407 -0.47 -12.43 -29.07
C ALA A 407 -1.98 -12.49 -28.79
N ALA A 408 -2.62 -11.34 -28.56
CA ALA A 408 -4.07 -11.25 -28.35
C ALA A 408 -4.87 -11.67 -29.59
N GLY A 409 -4.35 -11.43 -30.80
CA GLY A 409 -4.91 -11.88 -32.08
C GLY A 409 -4.64 -13.35 -32.42
N GLY A 410 -3.94 -14.09 -31.56
CA GLY A 410 -3.65 -15.51 -31.76
C GLY A 410 -2.37 -15.82 -32.51
N GLN A 411 -1.53 -14.84 -32.80
CA GLN A 411 -0.21 -15.05 -33.37
C GLN A 411 0.81 -15.31 -32.24
N ALA A 412 1.54 -16.38 -32.32
CA ALA A 412 2.55 -16.69 -31.30
C ALA A 412 3.72 -15.71 -31.39
N PRO A 413 4.06 -14.99 -30.30
CA PRO A 413 5.26 -14.17 -30.25
C PRO A 413 6.51 -15.04 -30.27
N ALA A 414 7.66 -14.46 -30.56
CA ALA A 414 8.96 -15.16 -30.48
C ALA A 414 9.12 -15.82 -29.10
N GLU A 415 9.65 -17.04 -29.08
CA GLU A 415 9.69 -17.87 -27.84
C GLU A 415 10.43 -17.19 -26.70
N HIS A 416 11.53 -16.50 -26.98
CA HIS A 416 12.29 -15.77 -25.95
C HIS A 416 11.49 -14.60 -25.33
N LEU A 417 10.65 -13.90 -26.13
CA LEU A 417 9.74 -12.85 -25.60
C LEU A 417 8.66 -13.48 -24.73
N ARG A 418 8.07 -14.59 -25.18
CA ARG A 418 7.03 -15.30 -24.42
C ARG A 418 7.56 -15.79 -23.08
N GLN A 419 8.73 -16.45 -23.07
CA GLN A 419 9.37 -16.92 -21.84
C GLN A 419 9.79 -15.78 -20.92
N GLY A 420 10.39 -14.73 -21.47
CA GLY A 420 10.78 -13.54 -20.71
C GLY A 420 9.57 -12.86 -20.06
N ALA A 421 8.45 -12.72 -20.79
CA ALA A 421 7.22 -12.15 -20.28
C ALA A 421 6.60 -13.00 -19.17
N MET A 422 6.53 -14.32 -19.37
CA MET A 422 6.02 -15.25 -18.37
C MET A 422 6.84 -15.20 -17.08
N LEU A 423 8.16 -15.27 -17.16
CA LEU A 423 9.05 -15.22 -15.98
C LEU A 423 8.94 -13.87 -15.24
N THR A 424 8.84 -12.76 -15.97
CA THR A 424 8.67 -11.44 -15.36
C THR A 424 7.33 -11.34 -14.64
N SER A 425 6.25 -11.74 -15.30
CA SER A 425 4.90 -11.76 -14.74
C SER A 425 4.82 -12.62 -13.48
N GLN A 426 5.44 -13.81 -13.48
CA GLN A 426 5.53 -14.68 -12.30
C GLN A 426 6.32 -14.04 -11.16
N LYS A 427 7.47 -13.41 -11.45
CA LYS A 427 8.30 -12.75 -10.42
C LYS A 427 7.59 -11.60 -9.71
N VAL A 428 6.79 -10.82 -10.44
CA VAL A 428 6.03 -9.72 -9.85
C VAL A 428 4.66 -10.16 -9.32
N GLY A 429 4.27 -11.42 -9.56
CA GLY A 429 2.99 -11.96 -9.11
C GLY A 429 1.79 -11.38 -9.86
N ALA A 430 1.94 -11.00 -11.13
CA ALA A 430 0.90 -10.29 -11.87
C ALA A 430 -0.45 -11.04 -11.89
N PHE A 431 -1.52 -10.29 -11.62
CA PHE A 431 -2.89 -10.80 -11.61
C PHE A 431 -3.76 -10.10 -12.66
N HIS A 432 -4.22 -10.85 -13.66
CA HIS A 432 -4.98 -10.31 -14.79
C HIS A 432 -6.48 -10.51 -14.57
N TRP A 433 -7.15 -9.52 -13.99
CA TRP A 433 -8.52 -9.61 -13.50
C TRP A 433 -9.52 -10.20 -14.51
N PHE A 434 -9.50 -9.74 -15.76
CA PHE A 434 -10.49 -10.12 -16.78
C PHE A 434 -10.38 -11.57 -17.27
N ILE A 435 -9.22 -12.24 -17.10
CA ILE A 435 -9.05 -13.66 -17.42
C ILE A 435 -9.05 -14.56 -16.20
N GLU A 436 -8.80 -14.02 -15.02
CA GLU A 436 -8.85 -14.79 -13.77
C GLU A 436 -10.28 -14.99 -13.27
N PHE A 437 -11.18 -14.00 -13.48
CA PHE A 437 -12.60 -14.06 -13.16
C PHE A 437 -13.45 -13.63 -14.37
N PRO A 438 -13.41 -14.37 -15.50
CA PRO A 438 -13.97 -13.89 -16.77
C PRO A 438 -15.50 -13.74 -16.74
N GLU A 439 -16.24 -14.61 -16.03
CA GLU A 439 -17.68 -14.46 -15.87
C GLU A 439 -18.01 -13.12 -15.21
N ILE A 440 -17.41 -12.83 -14.08
CA ILE A 440 -17.71 -11.66 -13.27
C ILE A 440 -17.29 -10.36 -13.96
N MET A 441 -16.09 -10.34 -14.53
CA MET A 441 -15.52 -9.13 -15.12
C MET A 441 -16.10 -8.80 -16.49
N GLU A 442 -16.43 -9.81 -17.31
CA GLU A 442 -16.85 -9.60 -18.70
C GLU A 442 -18.37 -9.70 -18.89
N ARG A 443 -19.07 -10.50 -18.09
CA ARG A 443 -20.51 -10.70 -18.20
C ARG A 443 -21.30 -9.90 -17.18
N ASP A 444 -20.89 -9.97 -15.89
CA ASP A 444 -21.63 -9.37 -14.80
C ASP A 444 -21.21 -7.92 -14.52
N GLY A 445 -20.06 -7.49 -15.04
CA GLY A 445 -19.53 -6.12 -14.94
C GLY A 445 -18.96 -5.77 -13.58
N GLY A 446 -18.63 -6.77 -12.76
CA GLY A 446 -18.01 -6.63 -11.45
C GLY A 446 -18.69 -7.46 -10.36
N PHE A 447 -18.18 -7.35 -9.13
CA PHE A 447 -18.68 -8.07 -7.96
C PHE A 447 -19.84 -7.34 -7.27
N ASP A 448 -20.75 -8.09 -6.66
CA ASP A 448 -21.84 -7.51 -5.86
C ASP A 448 -21.30 -6.86 -4.58
N VAL A 449 -20.29 -7.48 -3.94
CA VAL A 449 -19.67 -6.94 -2.72
C VAL A 449 -18.15 -7.06 -2.81
N VAL A 450 -17.45 -5.95 -2.58
CA VAL A 450 -15.99 -5.89 -2.48
C VAL A 450 -15.64 -5.44 -1.08
N ILE A 451 -14.97 -6.26 -0.30
CA ILE A 451 -14.66 -5.98 1.12
C ILE A 451 -13.21 -6.29 1.46
N GLY A 452 -12.64 -5.60 2.42
CA GLY A 452 -11.31 -5.94 2.95
C GLY A 452 -10.60 -4.81 3.67
N ASN A 453 -9.43 -5.18 4.23
CA ASN A 453 -8.46 -4.25 4.80
C ASN A 453 -7.11 -4.46 4.09
N PRO A 454 -6.88 -3.78 2.97
CA PRO A 454 -5.65 -3.94 2.19
C PRO A 454 -4.43 -3.33 2.89
N PRO A 455 -3.19 -3.67 2.47
CA PRO A 455 -1.95 -3.09 3.00
C PRO A 455 -1.90 -1.56 2.85
N TRP A 456 -1.27 -0.86 3.83
CA TRP A 456 -1.17 0.62 3.86
C TRP A 456 0.26 1.13 3.64
N GLU A 457 1.00 0.54 2.73
CA GLU A 457 2.42 0.79 2.55
C GLU A 457 2.71 1.73 1.37
N ARG A 458 3.89 2.38 1.41
CA ARG A 458 4.39 3.14 0.27
C ARG A 458 5.01 2.19 -0.75
N ILE A 459 4.73 2.39 -2.03
CA ILE A 459 5.42 1.68 -3.11
C ILE A 459 6.80 2.30 -3.32
N LYS A 460 7.65 2.18 -2.30
CA LYS A 460 9.03 2.65 -2.34
C LYS A 460 9.85 1.79 -1.41
N LEU A 461 10.95 1.24 -1.91
CA LEU A 461 11.83 0.45 -1.09
C LEU A 461 12.35 1.28 0.09
N GLN A 462 12.07 0.83 1.30
CA GLN A 462 12.63 1.40 2.53
C GLN A 462 13.98 0.71 2.80
N GLU A 463 15.08 1.44 2.58
CA GLU A 463 16.45 0.89 2.69
C GLU A 463 16.71 0.27 4.08
N GLN A 464 16.30 0.95 5.16
CA GLN A 464 16.48 0.45 6.51
C GLN A 464 15.76 -0.89 6.74
N GLU A 465 14.52 -1.01 6.25
CA GLU A 465 13.74 -2.24 6.37
C GLU A 465 14.31 -3.37 5.52
N PHE A 466 14.75 -3.06 4.29
CA PHE A 466 15.38 -4.05 3.42
C PHE A 466 16.64 -4.64 4.04
N PHE A 467 17.48 -3.80 4.65
CA PHE A 467 18.75 -4.23 5.24
C PHE A 467 18.61 -4.75 6.68
N ALA A 468 17.48 -4.53 7.37
CA ALA A 468 17.30 -4.91 8.77
C ALA A 468 17.64 -6.38 9.06
N ALA A 469 17.15 -7.30 8.22
CA ALA A 469 17.41 -8.74 8.33
C ALA A 469 18.66 -9.22 7.56
N ARG A 470 19.22 -8.38 6.66
CA ARG A 470 20.29 -8.81 5.73
C ARG A 470 21.65 -8.24 6.07
N SER A 471 21.70 -7.00 6.57
CA SER A 471 22.92 -6.31 7.03
C SER A 471 22.60 -5.32 8.14
N PRO A 472 22.63 -5.75 9.41
CA PRO A 472 22.35 -4.89 10.55
C PRO A 472 23.23 -3.63 10.59
N ALA A 473 24.45 -3.70 10.10
CA ALA A 473 25.36 -2.56 10.02
C ALA A 473 24.81 -1.43 9.11
N ILE A 474 24.26 -1.79 7.95
CA ILE A 474 23.64 -0.82 7.02
C ILE A 474 22.33 -0.29 7.58
N ALA A 475 21.52 -1.15 8.20
CA ALA A 475 20.24 -0.77 8.77
C ALA A 475 20.39 0.21 9.95
N ALA A 476 21.45 0.01 10.78
CA ALA A 476 21.74 0.81 11.98
C ALA A 476 22.54 2.09 11.69
N ALA A 477 22.88 2.38 10.44
CA ALA A 477 23.62 3.60 10.07
C ALA A 477 22.90 4.85 10.60
N PRO A 478 23.60 5.77 11.30
CA PRO A 478 23.02 6.88 12.06
C PRO A 478 22.29 7.91 11.17
N ASN A 479 22.65 8.01 9.91
CA ASN A 479 22.01 8.91 8.96
C ASN A 479 22.01 8.33 7.52
N LYS A 480 21.25 8.98 6.64
CA LYS A 480 21.12 8.55 5.24
C LYS A 480 22.46 8.58 4.47
N ALA A 481 23.34 9.55 4.76
CA ALA A 481 24.60 9.70 4.05
C ALA A 481 25.57 8.55 4.37
N GLU A 482 25.66 8.16 5.63
CA GLU A 482 26.49 7.02 6.06
C GLU A 482 25.92 5.70 5.55
N ARG A 483 24.58 5.52 5.58
CA ARG A 483 23.94 4.36 4.97
C ARG A 483 24.27 4.25 3.50
N GLN A 484 24.20 5.37 2.74
CA GLN A 484 24.52 5.38 1.32
C GLN A 484 25.97 4.96 1.06
N LYS A 485 26.94 5.40 1.86
CA LYS A 485 28.34 4.96 1.73
C LYS A 485 28.48 3.45 1.87
N LEU A 486 27.83 2.87 2.89
CA LEU A 486 27.86 1.41 3.10
C LEU A 486 27.19 0.65 1.94
N ILE A 487 26.15 1.22 1.34
CA ILE A 487 25.50 0.64 0.16
C ILE A 487 26.41 0.76 -1.08
N ASP A 488 27.10 1.89 -1.26
CA ASP A 488 28.06 2.10 -2.36
C ASP A 488 29.28 1.17 -2.24
N ASP A 489 29.63 0.73 -1.03
CA ASP A 489 30.70 -0.25 -0.83
C ASP A 489 30.26 -1.67 -1.22
N LEU A 490 28.98 -2.04 -1.06
CA LEU A 490 28.45 -3.28 -1.62
C LEU A 490 28.53 -3.32 -3.16
N GLU A 491 28.37 -2.18 -3.84
CA GLU A 491 28.50 -2.09 -5.30
C GLU A 491 29.86 -2.47 -5.82
N LYS A 492 30.90 -2.19 -5.01
CA LYS A 492 32.31 -2.45 -5.36
C LYS A 492 32.76 -3.88 -5.02
N ALA A 493 31.94 -4.63 -4.28
CA ALA A 493 32.26 -5.98 -3.84
C ALA A 493 32.31 -6.96 -5.03
N ASP A 494 33.06 -8.06 -4.87
CA ASP A 494 33.09 -9.15 -5.84
C ASP A 494 31.64 -9.66 -6.07
N PRO A 495 31.16 -9.73 -7.31
CA PRO A 495 29.81 -10.21 -7.62
C PRO A 495 29.45 -11.58 -7.05
N ASP A 496 30.41 -12.48 -6.88
CA ASP A 496 30.19 -13.80 -6.33
C ASP A 496 30.29 -13.87 -4.79
N SER A 497 30.72 -12.78 -4.16
CA SER A 497 30.75 -12.64 -2.69
C SER A 497 29.33 -12.54 -2.10
N ALA A 498 29.23 -12.67 -0.77
CA ALA A 498 27.95 -12.42 -0.05
C ALA A 498 27.47 -10.96 -0.25
N ASP A 499 28.38 -10.00 -0.18
CA ASP A 499 28.09 -8.57 -0.38
C ASP A 499 27.68 -8.26 -1.82
N GLY A 500 28.33 -8.87 -2.83
CA GLY A 500 27.92 -8.72 -4.23
C GLY A 500 26.54 -9.33 -4.52
N ARG A 501 26.19 -10.44 -3.87
CA ARG A 501 24.82 -10.98 -3.95
C ARG A 501 23.81 -10.06 -3.28
N LEU A 502 24.13 -9.54 -2.09
CA LEU A 502 23.29 -8.58 -1.37
C LEU A 502 23.04 -7.30 -2.17
N TRP A 503 24.09 -6.79 -2.85
CA TRP A 503 23.94 -5.67 -3.79
C TRP A 503 22.96 -5.96 -4.92
N ARG A 504 23.09 -7.12 -5.57
CA ARG A 504 22.16 -7.51 -6.64
C ARG A 504 20.72 -7.61 -6.16
N ASP A 505 20.52 -8.20 -4.98
CA ASP A 505 19.18 -8.31 -4.36
C ASP A 505 18.59 -6.94 -4.03
N PHE A 506 19.43 -6.03 -3.50
CA PHE A 506 19.01 -4.66 -3.22
C PHE A 506 18.63 -3.89 -4.49
N VAL A 507 19.48 -3.94 -5.52
CA VAL A 507 19.19 -3.27 -6.80
C VAL A 507 17.92 -3.84 -7.43
N PHE A 508 17.75 -5.17 -7.41
CA PHE A 508 16.55 -5.81 -7.93
C PHE A 508 15.30 -5.34 -7.18
N ALA A 509 15.31 -5.35 -5.84
CA ALA A 509 14.18 -4.90 -5.03
C ALA A 509 13.86 -3.42 -5.26
N LYS A 510 14.88 -2.56 -5.35
CA LYS A 510 14.75 -1.13 -5.64
C LYS A 510 14.11 -0.90 -7.00
N ARG A 511 14.59 -1.57 -8.04
CA ARG A 511 14.07 -1.46 -9.41
C ARG A 511 12.63 -1.98 -9.51
N THR A 512 12.31 -3.06 -8.81
CA THR A 512 10.93 -3.59 -8.76
C THR A 512 9.97 -2.58 -8.13
N ALA A 513 10.36 -1.93 -7.05
CA ALA A 513 9.56 -0.87 -6.44
C ALA A 513 9.42 0.37 -7.35
N GLU A 514 10.49 0.78 -8.03
CA GLU A 514 10.46 1.86 -9.03
C GLU A 514 9.52 1.52 -10.19
N ALA A 515 9.59 0.29 -10.73
CA ALA A 515 8.73 -0.19 -11.81
C ALA A 515 7.25 -0.26 -11.37
N ALA A 516 6.97 -0.75 -10.18
CA ALA A 516 5.61 -0.80 -9.63
C ALA A 516 5.03 0.62 -9.45
N SER A 517 5.84 1.56 -8.97
CA SER A 517 5.44 2.96 -8.84
C SER A 517 5.17 3.61 -10.19
N GLU A 518 6.01 3.34 -11.21
CA GLU A 518 5.82 3.85 -12.56
C GLU A 518 4.60 3.21 -13.23
N PHE A 519 4.40 1.90 -13.09
CA PHE A 519 3.20 1.21 -13.55
C PHE A 519 1.92 1.82 -12.96
N ALA A 520 1.90 2.08 -11.66
CA ALA A 520 0.74 2.72 -11.03
C ALA A 520 0.44 4.11 -11.60
N ARG A 521 1.49 4.88 -11.97
CA ARG A 521 1.33 6.23 -12.52
C ARG A 521 0.92 6.28 -13.98
N SER A 522 1.42 5.35 -14.78
CA SER A 522 1.42 5.50 -16.25
C SER A 522 0.63 4.46 -17.00
N SER A 523 0.28 3.33 -16.38
CA SER A 523 -0.46 2.25 -17.04
C SER A 523 -1.92 2.57 -17.38
N GLY A 524 -2.45 3.71 -16.91
CA GLY A 524 -3.88 4.03 -17.01
C GLY A 524 -4.77 3.25 -16.03
N ARG A 525 -4.18 2.31 -15.25
CA ARG A 525 -4.93 1.51 -14.29
C ARG A 525 -5.41 2.31 -13.06
N TYR A 526 -4.65 3.33 -12.65
CA TYR A 526 -4.92 4.14 -11.47
C TYR A 526 -4.90 5.64 -11.79
N PRO A 527 -5.83 6.14 -12.63
CA PRO A 527 -5.84 7.54 -13.07
C PRO A 527 -6.06 8.53 -11.93
N LEU A 528 -6.70 8.11 -10.84
CA LEU A 528 -7.05 8.97 -9.71
C LEU A 528 -6.00 8.93 -8.60
N THR A 529 -5.41 7.77 -8.31
CA THR A 529 -4.51 7.56 -7.16
C THR A 529 -3.05 7.30 -7.56
N GLY A 530 -2.76 7.04 -8.82
CA GLY A 530 -1.39 6.85 -9.35
C GLY A 530 -0.60 8.15 -9.47
N ARG A 531 -0.65 9.04 -8.47
CA ARG A 531 -0.03 10.38 -8.50
C ARG A 531 0.81 10.63 -7.26
N GLY A 532 1.80 11.51 -7.35
CA GLY A 532 2.63 11.89 -6.21
C GLY A 532 3.38 10.71 -5.57
N ASP A 533 3.41 10.65 -4.25
CA ASP A 533 3.94 9.51 -3.49
C ASP A 533 2.86 8.41 -3.45
N VAL A 534 3.05 7.36 -4.25
CA VAL A 534 2.06 6.29 -4.43
C VAL A 534 2.04 5.38 -3.20
N ASN A 535 0.85 5.24 -2.61
CA ASN A 535 0.58 4.35 -1.47
C ASN A 535 -0.37 3.22 -1.87
N THR A 536 -0.14 2.02 -1.37
CA THR A 536 -0.95 0.84 -1.70
C THR A 536 -2.41 1.01 -1.29
N TYR A 537 -2.71 1.60 -0.13
CA TYR A 537 -4.10 1.80 0.32
C TYR A 537 -4.93 2.64 -0.68
N ALA A 538 -4.29 3.66 -1.29
CA ALA A 538 -4.97 4.51 -2.26
C ALA A 538 -5.25 3.75 -3.56
N LEU A 539 -4.27 2.98 -4.05
CA LEU A 539 -4.46 2.12 -5.22
C LEU A 539 -5.52 1.05 -4.97
N PHE A 540 -5.54 0.44 -3.77
CA PHE A 540 -6.58 -0.51 -3.40
C PHE A 540 -7.96 0.15 -3.32
N ALA A 541 -8.09 1.34 -2.76
CA ALA A 541 -9.38 2.06 -2.74
C ALA A 541 -9.92 2.30 -4.16
N GLU A 542 -9.05 2.67 -5.11
CA GLU A 542 -9.43 2.81 -6.51
C GLU A 542 -9.76 1.45 -7.14
N LEU A 543 -8.99 0.39 -6.87
CA LEU A 543 -9.29 -0.96 -7.31
C LEU A 543 -10.66 -1.44 -6.78
N PHE A 544 -10.93 -1.27 -5.48
CA PHE A 544 -12.21 -1.62 -4.87
C PHE A 544 -13.36 -0.92 -5.59
N SER A 545 -13.22 0.38 -5.87
CA SER A 545 -14.24 1.14 -6.59
C SER A 545 -14.48 0.62 -8.02
N ARG A 546 -13.45 0.09 -8.69
CA ARG A 546 -13.54 -0.45 -10.06
C ARG A 546 -14.06 -1.87 -10.13
N LEU A 547 -13.90 -2.66 -9.05
CA LEU A 547 -14.38 -4.05 -8.98
C LEU A 547 -15.89 -4.14 -8.70
N VAL A 548 -16.52 -3.05 -8.26
CA VAL A 548 -17.95 -3.01 -7.93
C VAL A 548 -18.81 -3.13 -9.19
N GLY A 549 -19.65 -4.14 -9.21
CA GLY A 549 -20.67 -4.34 -10.25
C GLY A 549 -21.80 -3.30 -10.21
N PRO A 550 -22.71 -3.30 -11.21
CA PRO A 550 -23.71 -2.23 -11.40
C PRO A 550 -24.67 -1.99 -10.23
N ARG A 551 -24.88 -2.98 -9.35
CA ARG A 551 -25.73 -2.91 -8.16
C ARG A 551 -24.96 -3.23 -6.88
N GLY A 552 -23.62 -3.24 -6.97
CA GLY A 552 -22.74 -3.65 -5.90
C GLY A 552 -22.35 -2.51 -4.95
N ARG A 553 -21.67 -2.91 -3.86
CA ARG A 553 -21.04 -2.02 -2.90
C ARG A 553 -19.61 -2.43 -2.60
N ALA A 554 -18.76 -1.46 -2.31
CA ALA A 554 -17.42 -1.70 -1.78
C ALA A 554 -17.29 -1.14 -0.37
N GLY A 555 -16.70 -1.93 0.52
CA GLY A 555 -16.30 -1.51 1.87
C GLY A 555 -14.81 -1.76 2.08
N VAL A 556 -14.07 -0.73 2.40
CA VAL A 556 -12.62 -0.83 2.57
C VAL A 556 -12.14 -0.07 3.81
N ILE A 557 -11.20 -0.68 4.54
CA ILE A 557 -10.51 -0.04 5.65
C ILE A 557 -9.23 0.61 5.12
N VAL A 558 -9.14 1.93 5.22
CA VAL A 558 -8.02 2.72 4.70
C VAL A 558 -7.64 3.85 5.66
N PRO A 559 -6.41 4.38 5.62
CA PRO A 559 -6.07 5.62 6.32
C PRO A 559 -7.03 6.75 5.96
N THR A 560 -7.40 7.57 6.95
CA THR A 560 -8.31 8.72 6.76
C THR A 560 -7.75 9.74 5.76
N ALA A 561 -6.45 9.71 5.51
CA ALA A 561 -5.78 10.46 4.46
C ALA A 561 -6.44 10.30 3.08
N ILE A 562 -7.15 9.18 2.81
CA ILE A 562 -7.90 8.97 1.56
C ILE A 562 -8.89 10.09 1.25
N ALA A 563 -9.44 10.74 2.29
CA ALA A 563 -10.43 11.79 2.19
C ALA A 563 -9.91 13.19 2.55
N THR A 564 -8.69 13.29 3.11
CA THR A 564 -8.17 14.56 3.68
C THR A 564 -6.82 14.99 3.09
N ASP A 565 -6.11 14.11 2.39
CA ASP A 565 -4.80 14.41 1.80
C ASP A 565 -4.94 14.91 0.35
N SER A 566 -4.13 15.89 -0.03
CA SER A 566 -4.09 16.45 -1.38
C SER A 566 -3.70 15.41 -2.46
N THR A 567 -2.91 14.41 -2.11
CA THR A 567 -2.48 13.36 -3.05
C THR A 567 -3.62 12.42 -3.45
N THR A 568 -4.64 12.28 -2.60
CA THR A 568 -5.83 11.44 -2.82
C THR A 568 -7.09 12.26 -3.12
N ALA A 569 -6.99 13.59 -3.14
CA ALA A 569 -8.10 14.50 -3.37
C ALA A 569 -8.88 14.18 -4.67
N SER A 570 -8.16 13.91 -5.77
CA SER A 570 -8.78 13.55 -7.06
C SER A 570 -9.64 12.28 -6.97
N PHE A 571 -9.20 11.29 -6.19
CA PHE A 571 -9.98 10.06 -5.97
C PHE A 571 -11.25 10.38 -5.16
N PHE A 572 -11.10 11.07 -4.04
CA PHE A 572 -12.23 11.38 -3.17
C PHE A 572 -13.27 12.25 -3.88
N ALA A 573 -12.84 13.32 -4.56
CA ALA A 573 -13.70 14.19 -5.34
C ALA A 573 -14.49 13.41 -6.41
N ALA A 574 -13.82 12.51 -7.16
CA ALA A 574 -14.50 11.67 -8.14
C ALA A 574 -15.56 10.74 -7.52
N GLN A 575 -15.31 10.17 -6.32
CA GLN A 575 -16.34 9.35 -5.65
C GLN A 575 -17.57 10.18 -5.21
N VAL A 576 -17.35 11.43 -4.84
CA VAL A 576 -18.44 12.37 -4.49
C VAL A 576 -19.21 12.81 -5.75
N GLU A 577 -18.53 13.25 -6.81
CA GLU A 577 -19.11 13.73 -8.06
C GLU A 577 -19.91 12.65 -8.80
N GLU A 578 -19.36 11.45 -8.87
CA GLU A 578 -20.02 10.29 -9.46
C GLU A 578 -21.13 9.69 -8.59
N ARG A 579 -21.40 10.28 -7.43
CA ARG A 579 -22.37 9.78 -6.45
C ARG A 579 -22.14 8.31 -6.11
N ARG A 580 -20.92 7.99 -5.74
CA ARG A 580 -20.53 6.65 -5.30
C ARG A 580 -20.34 6.56 -3.80
N LEU A 581 -19.93 7.66 -3.15
CA LEU A 581 -19.64 7.68 -1.72
C LEU A 581 -20.93 7.53 -0.90
N ILE A 582 -21.02 6.47 -0.10
CA ILE A 582 -22.11 6.20 0.83
C ILE A 582 -21.77 6.75 2.20
N SER A 583 -20.60 6.35 2.74
CA SER A 583 -20.17 6.77 4.07
C SER A 583 -18.64 6.74 4.22
N LEU A 584 -18.16 7.56 5.15
CA LEU A 584 -16.78 7.52 5.63
C LEU A 584 -16.80 7.73 7.16
N HIS A 585 -16.36 6.71 7.89
CA HIS A 585 -16.34 6.72 9.33
C HIS A 585 -14.90 6.58 9.84
N ASP A 586 -14.39 7.63 10.50
CA ASP A 586 -13.01 7.75 10.97
C ASP A 586 -12.84 7.23 12.39
N PHE A 587 -11.77 6.48 12.58
CA PHE A 587 -11.34 5.90 13.85
C PHE A 587 -9.89 6.27 14.16
N GLN A 588 -9.57 6.37 15.45
CA GLN A 588 -8.22 6.57 15.93
C GLN A 588 -7.64 5.25 16.44
N THR A 589 -6.40 4.93 16.07
CA THR A 589 -5.64 3.83 16.69
C THR A 589 -5.37 4.14 18.16
N GLY A 590 -5.25 3.11 18.97
CA GLY A 590 -5.07 3.21 20.41
C GLY A 590 -6.07 2.33 21.13
N ARG A 591 -6.56 2.71 22.28
CA ARG A 591 -7.42 1.88 23.14
C ARG A 591 -8.62 1.27 22.37
N GLY A 592 -8.52 -0.03 22.04
CA GLY A 592 -9.59 -0.83 21.46
C GLY A 592 -9.40 -1.26 20.01
N PHE A 593 -8.65 -0.53 19.18
CA PHE A 593 -8.37 -0.91 17.81
C PHE A 593 -6.86 -0.79 17.51
N PHE A 594 -6.24 -1.88 17.08
CA PHE A 594 -4.84 -1.92 16.67
C PHE A 594 -3.85 -1.45 17.75
N ASP A 595 -3.96 -1.95 18.98
CA ASP A 595 -3.18 -1.53 20.16
C ASP A 595 -1.65 -1.60 20.00
N ARG A 596 -1.14 -2.32 19.01
CA ARG A 596 0.29 -2.53 18.74
C ARG A 596 0.81 -1.79 17.50
N ILE A 597 -0.03 -1.02 16.81
CA ILE A 597 0.36 -0.33 15.58
C ILE A 597 0.65 1.14 15.87
N GLY A 598 1.94 1.50 15.86
CA GLY A 598 2.40 2.88 15.79
C GLY A 598 2.04 3.76 16.99
N HIS A 599 2.14 5.07 16.78
CA HIS A 599 1.73 6.05 17.76
C HIS A 599 0.20 6.16 17.79
N ALA A 600 -0.39 6.45 18.96
CA ALA A 600 -1.83 6.68 19.18
C ALA A 600 -2.47 7.80 18.30
N ARG A 601 -1.79 8.25 17.26
CA ARG A 601 -2.18 9.34 16.34
C ARG A 601 -2.54 8.85 14.93
N PHE A 602 -2.40 7.55 14.62
CA PHE A 602 -2.84 7.04 13.34
C PHE A 602 -4.37 7.05 13.27
N LYS A 603 -4.88 7.50 12.11
CA LYS A 603 -6.32 7.52 11.82
C LYS A 603 -6.60 6.64 10.62
N PHE A 604 -7.68 5.87 10.72
CA PHE A 604 -8.18 5.06 9.63
C PHE A 604 -9.69 5.21 9.51
N SER A 605 -10.23 4.87 8.36
CA SER A 605 -11.64 5.01 8.07
C SER A 605 -12.23 3.74 7.47
N LEU A 606 -13.48 3.47 7.80
CA LEU A 606 -14.35 2.58 7.04
C LEU A 606 -14.95 3.42 5.90
N LEU A 607 -14.54 3.13 4.68
CA LEU A 607 -15.01 3.79 3.46
C LEU A 607 -15.99 2.86 2.75
N THR A 608 -17.23 3.32 2.52
CA THR A 608 -18.25 2.56 1.79
C THR A 608 -18.62 3.27 0.49
N LEU A 609 -18.53 2.55 -0.62
CA LEU A 609 -18.82 3.04 -1.97
C LEU A 609 -19.92 2.21 -2.63
N ALA A 610 -20.71 2.83 -3.50
CA ALA A 610 -21.67 2.19 -4.39
C ALA A 610 -21.14 2.12 -5.84
N ALA A 611 -21.91 1.50 -6.72
CA ALA A 611 -21.78 1.65 -8.15
C ALA A 611 -21.96 3.12 -8.58
N PRO A 612 -21.43 3.53 -9.74
CA PRO A 612 -21.59 4.89 -10.23
C PRO A 612 -23.06 5.33 -10.26
N LYS A 613 -23.36 6.52 -9.73
CA LYS A 613 -24.69 7.13 -9.60
C LYS A 613 -25.70 6.38 -8.71
N ALA A 614 -25.29 5.32 -8.03
CA ALA A 614 -26.14 4.54 -7.12
C ALA A 614 -26.05 4.99 -5.64
N GLY A 615 -25.13 5.88 -5.30
CA GLY A 615 -24.97 6.41 -3.95
C GLY A 615 -26.09 7.40 -3.56
N PRO A 616 -26.22 7.67 -2.26
CA PRO A 616 -27.23 8.56 -1.69
C PRO A 616 -26.99 10.03 -2.07
N THR A 617 -27.99 10.87 -1.88
CA THR A 617 -27.88 12.32 -2.05
C THR A 617 -27.13 12.99 -0.91
N GLU A 618 -27.17 12.38 0.27
CA GLU A 618 -26.46 12.84 1.48
C GLU A 618 -25.53 11.72 1.95
N ILE A 619 -24.27 12.06 2.13
CA ILE A 619 -23.20 11.14 2.49
C ILE A 619 -23.04 11.15 4.01
N SER A 620 -22.95 9.96 4.63
CA SER A 620 -22.82 9.82 6.08
C SER A 620 -21.35 9.89 6.51
N PHE A 621 -21.10 10.70 7.54
CA PHE A 621 -19.76 10.88 8.13
C PHE A 621 -19.79 10.75 9.65
N SER A 622 -18.67 10.26 10.21
CA SER A 622 -18.34 10.40 11.63
C SER A 622 -16.81 10.42 11.80
N PHE A 623 -16.30 11.21 12.74
CA PHE A 623 -14.86 11.36 12.96
C PHE A 623 -14.47 11.21 14.43
N PHE A 624 -13.21 10.84 14.66
CA PHE A 624 -12.58 10.73 15.98
C PHE A 624 -13.17 9.64 16.87
N SER A 625 -13.77 8.58 16.33
CA SER A 625 -14.21 7.44 17.11
C SER A 625 -13.00 6.63 17.60
N ARG A 626 -13.02 6.19 18.85
CA ARG A 626 -11.97 5.38 19.48
C ARG A 626 -12.43 3.99 19.83
N THR A 627 -13.71 3.82 19.98
CA THR A 627 -14.37 2.56 20.34
C THR A 627 -15.64 2.37 19.52
N ALA A 628 -16.24 1.18 19.58
CA ALA A 628 -17.53 0.90 18.96
C ALA A 628 -18.66 1.72 19.60
N GLU A 629 -18.56 2.02 20.91
CA GLU A 629 -19.51 2.86 21.63
C GLU A 629 -19.46 4.32 21.17
N ASP A 630 -18.26 4.86 20.93
CA ASP A 630 -18.10 6.20 20.33
C ASP A 630 -18.78 6.26 18.96
N PHE A 631 -18.63 5.21 18.14
CA PHE A 631 -19.29 5.12 16.85
C PHE A 631 -20.81 5.00 16.96
N ALA A 632 -21.32 4.33 17.98
CA ALA A 632 -22.77 4.22 18.21
C ALA A 632 -23.43 5.55 18.64
N ASP A 633 -22.65 6.55 19.06
CA ASP A 633 -23.17 7.87 19.45
C ASP A 633 -23.63 8.69 18.23
N LYS A 634 -24.96 8.74 18.04
CA LYS A 634 -25.59 9.45 16.90
C LYS A 634 -25.26 10.95 16.82
N ARG A 635 -24.80 11.59 17.90
CA ARG A 635 -24.41 13.01 17.90
C ARG A 635 -23.13 13.24 17.10
N ARG A 636 -22.32 12.21 16.89
CA ARG A 636 -21.09 12.25 16.09
C ARG A 636 -21.36 12.04 14.60
N HIS A 637 -22.53 11.48 14.24
CA HIS A 637 -22.91 11.25 12.86
C HIS A 637 -23.56 12.49 12.27
N PHE A 638 -23.08 12.86 11.09
CA PHE A 638 -23.66 13.94 10.31
C PHE A 638 -23.70 13.56 8.83
N HIS A 639 -24.48 14.31 8.06
CA HIS A 639 -24.60 14.11 6.63
C HIS A 639 -24.23 15.39 5.91
N LEU A 640 -23.55 15.25 4.78
CA LEU A 640 -23.22 16.35 3.88
C LEU A 640 -23.60 15.95 2.45
N SER A 641 -24.20 16.89 1.75
CA SER A 641 -24.39 16.80 0.31
C SER A 641 -23.08 17.07 -0.44
N PRO A 642 -22.93 16.62 -1.69
CA PRO A 642 -21.81 17.00 -2.55
C PRO A 642 -21.62 18.52 -2.68
N ALA A 643 -22.72 19.29 -2.69
CA ALA A 643 -22.68 20.74 -2.78
C ALA A 643 -22.08 21.39 -1.53
N GLU A 644 -22.40 20.88 -0.34
CA GLU A 644 -21.83 21.36 0.92
C GLU A 644 -20.34 21.02 1.05
N ILE A 645 -19.92 19.83 0.61
CA ILE A 645 -18.49 19.47 0.55
C ILE A 645 -17.74 20.43 -0.38
N ALA A 646 -18.26 20.67 -1.57
CA ALA A 646 -17.68 21.59 -2.54
C ALA A 646 -17.65 23.06 -2.04
N ALA A 647 -18.65 23.49 -1.26
CA ALA A 647 -18.68 24.84 -0.68
C ALA A 647 -17.60 25.04 0.38
N VAL A 648 -17.33 24.02 1.21
CA VAL A 648 -16.31 24.08 2.27
C VAL A 648 -14.90 23.91 1.71
N ASN A 649 -14.69 22.99 0.77
CA ASN A 649 -13.39 22.69 0.16
C ASN A 649 -13.43 22.70 -1.37
N PRO A 650 -13.67 23.85 -2.02
CA PRO A 650 -13.80 23.92 -3.48
C PRO A 650 -12.51 23.61 -4.24
N ASN A 651 -11.35 23.80 -3.61
CA ASN A 651 -10.04 23.61 -4.26
C ASN A 651 -9.59 22.16 -4.32
N THR A 652 -10.00 21.34 -3.34
CA THR A 652 -9.55 19.94 -3.22
C THR A 652 -10.68 18.93 -3.31
N GLY A 653 -11.93 19.37 -3.07
CA GLY A 653 -13.07 18.45 -2.95
C GLY A 653 -12.95 17.45 -1.79
N THR A 654 -12.03 17.68 -0.86
CA THR A 654 -11.83 16.81 0.30
C THR A 654 -12.87 17.07 1.39
N VAL A 655 -13.12 16.08 2.26
CA VAL A 655 -14.10 16.22 3.33
C VAL A 655 -13.56 17.07 4.48
N PRO A 656 -14.34 18.03 5.00
CA PRO A 656 -14.01 18.70 6.25
C PRO A 656 -14.26 17.77 7.44
N VAL A 657 -13.38 17.86 8.44
CA VAL A 657 -13.37 16.96 9.60
C VAL A 657 -14.05 17.63 10.79
N PHE A 658 -15.18 17.08 11.25
CA PHE A 658 -15.97 17.61 12.36
C PHE A 658 -16.13 16.58 13.49
N ARG A 659 -16.20 17.07 14.74
CA ARG A 659 -16.42 16.18 15.89
C ARG A 659 -17.89 15.89 16.12
N THR A 660 -18.74 16.83 15.83
CA THR A 660 -20.18 16.74 16.08
C THR A 660 -20.99 17.19 14.87
N ARG A 661 -22.23 16.76 14.85
CA ARG A 661 -23.23 17.21 13.88
C ARG A 661 -23.40 18.75 13.91
N THR A 662 -23.43 19.33 15.11
CA THR A 662 -23.57 20.78 15.29
C THR A 662 -22.42 21.55 14.63
N ASP A 663 -21.18 21.06 14.73
CA ASP A 663 -20.02 21.68 14.09
C ASP A 663 -20.16 21.67 12.56
N ALA A 664 -20.61 20.54 11.99
CA ALA A 664 -20.83 20.41 10.55
C ALA A 664 -21.91 21.38 10.04
N GLU A 665 -23.07 21.40 10.71
CA GLU A 665 -24.18 22.29 10.36
C GLU A 665 -23.82 23.78 10.47
N LEU A 666 -23.09 24.15 11.53
CA LEU A 666 -22.63 25.53 11.73
C LEU A 666 -21.63 25.94 10.64
N THR A 667 -20.67 25.07 10.34
CA THR A 667 -19.66 25.33 9.31
C THR A 667 -20.31 25.45 7.92
N ALA A 668 -21.24 24.56 7.56
CA ALA A 668 -21.98 24.64 6.30
C ALA A 668 -22.73 25.99 6.18
N LYS A 669 -23.36 26.47 7.26
CA LYS A 669 -24.01 27.81 7.28
C LYS A 669 -23.02 28.96 7.09
N ILE A 670 -21.82 28.86 7.69
CA ILE A 670 -20.77 29.88 7.54
C ILE A 670 -20.32 29.95 6.08
N TYR A 671 -19.97 28.81 5.48
CA TYR A 671 -19.47 28.77 4.10
C TYR A 671 -20.54 29.07 3.05
N ALA A 672 -21.81 28.81 3.33
CA ALA A 672 -22.91 29.28 2.48
C ALA A 672 -22.99 30.81 2.40
N ARG A 673 -22.50 31.51 3.44
CA ARG A 673 -22.51 32.98 3.50
C ARG A 673 -21.18 33.65 3.21
N ALA A 674 -20.09 33.04 3.61
CA ALA A 674 -18.72 33.51 3.42
C ALA A 674 -17.91 32.46 2.63
N PRO A 675 -17.60 32.67 1.36
CA PRO A 675 -16.85 31.75 0.56
C PRO A 675 -15.41 31.57 1.08
N VAL A 676 -14.70 30.58 0.58
CA VAL A 676 -13.27 30.34 0.91
C VAL A 676 -12.42 31.57 0.56
N LEU A 677 -11.34 31.74 1.31
CA LEU A 677 -10.44 32.88 1.23
C LEU A 677 -9.78 33.02 -0.15
N ILE A 678 -9.37 31.92 -0.74
CA ILE A 678 -8.83 31.80 -2.09
C ILE A 678 -9.48 30.60 -2.76
N GLN A 679 -10.04 30.78 -3.94
CA GLN A 679 -10.56 29.71 -4.76
C GLN A 679 -9.69 29.56 -6.00
N ASP A 680 -9.03 28.40 -6.12
CA ASP A 680 -8.21 28.05 -7.28
C ASP A 680 -9.12 27.81 -8.51
N ARG A 681 -8.77 28.41 -9.64
CA ARG A 681 -9.44 28.19 -10.92
C ARG A 681 -8.43 28.12 -12.06
N PRO A 682 -8.70 27.30 -13.09
CA PRO A 682 -7.89 27.32 -14.29
C PRO A 682 -7.81 28.73 -14.91
N GLN A 683 -6.70 29.06 -15.54
CA GLN A 683 -6.51 30.34 -16.25
C GLN A 683 -7.57 30.57 -17.34
N GLU A 684 -8.02 29.50 -17.98
CA GLU A 684 -9.08 29.49 -19.00
C GLU A 684 -10.45 29.91 -18.43
N GLU A 685 -10.65 29.71 -17.11
CA GLU A 685 -11.86 30.10 -16.37
C GLU A 685 -11.73 31.47 -15.66
N GLY A 686 -10.67 32.23 -15.95
CA GLY A 686 -10.43 33.56 -15.38
C GLY A 686 -9.38 33.59 -14.24
N GLY A 687 -8.78 32.47 -13.89
CA GLY A 687 -7.77 32.36 -12.84
C GLY A 687 -8.36 32.41 -11.42
N ASP A 688 -7.49 32.35 -10.43
CA ASP A 688 -7.85 32.25 -9.01
C ASP A 688 -8.70 33.42 -8.51
N ILE A 689 -9.73 33.14 -7.72
CA ILE A 689 -10.49 34.14 -7.02
C ILE A 689 -9.80 34.45 -5.69
N ASN A 690 -9.11 35.56 -5.62
CA ASN A 690 -8.38 36.03 -4.44
C ASN A 690 -8.65 37.52 -4.18
N PRO A 691 -9.85 37.88 -3.66
CA PRO A 691 -10.26 39.27 -3.50
C PRO A 691 -9.40 40.05 -2.53
N TRP A 692 -8.70 39.38 -1.61
CA TRP A 692 -7.84 40.01 -0.62
C TRP A 692 -6.37 40.09 -1.06
N GLY A 693 -6.01 39.56 -2.24
CA GLY A 693 -4.63 39.53 -2.73
C GLY A 693 -3.67 38.79 -1.82
N ILE A 694 -4.15 37.77 -1.11
CA ILE A 694 -3.36 36.95 -0.16
C ILE A 694 -2.44 36.06 -0.93
N ALA A 695 -1.17 35.99 -0.50
CA ALA A 695 -0.20 35.04 -1.01
C ALA A 695 0.52 34.34 0.16
N PHE A 696 0.69 33.05 0.07
CA PHE A 696 1.47 32.26 1.02
C PHE A 696 2.90 32.12 0.53
N GLN A 697 3.87 32.33 1.42
CA GLN A 697 5.29 32.24 1.13
C GLN A 697 6.00 31.43 2.20
N THR A 698 6.75 30.42 1.77
CA THR A 698 7.68 29.72 2.68
C THR A 698 8.93 30.56 2.85
N MET A 699 9.20 30.99 4.07
CA MET A 699 10.34 31.83 4.35
C MET A 699 11.65 31.03 4.40
N PHE A 700 11.66 29.94 5.19
CA PHE A 700 12.75 28.98 5.25
C PHE A 700 12.19 27.55 5.28
N HIS A 701 12.83 26.65 4.54
CA HIS A 701 12.46 25.24 4.49
C HIS A 701 13.50 24.40 5.27
N MET A 702 13.05 23.64 6.27
CA MET A 702 13.94 22.91 7.19
C MET A 702 14.96 21.99 6.50
N SER A 703 14.61 21.38 5.39
CA SER A 703 15.54 20.51 4.64
C SER A 703 16.29 21.25 3.54
N GLY A 704 15.63 22.17 2.81
CA GLY A 704 16.21 22.84 1.66
C GLY A 704 17.18 23.99 2.05
N ASP A 705 16.89 24.66 3.15
CA ASP A 705 17.64 25.83 3.63
C ASP A 705 18.52 25.52 4.86
N SER A 706 18.66 24.23 5.23
CA SER A 706 19.41 23.78 6.43
C SER A 706 20.86 24.29 6.47
N GLY A 707 21.45 24.58 5.31
CA GLY A 707 22.79 25.17 5.22
C GLY A 707 22.91 26.55 5.87
N PHE A 708 21.82 27.32 6.02
CA PHE A 708 21.80 28.61 6.68
C PHE A 708 21.64 28.55 8.18
N PHE A 709 21.14 27.43 8.71
CA PHE A 709 20.80 27.27 10.11
C PHE A 709 22.04 27.03 10.98
N ARG A 710 22.15 27.73 12.09
CA ARG A 710 23.19 27.55 13.10
C ARG A 710 22.58 27.51 14.47
N THR A 711 22.97 26.55 15.29
CA THR A 711 22.66 26.52 16.72
C THR A 711 23.55 27.54 17.46
N SER A 712 23.20 27.88 18.71
CA SER A 712 24.02 28.73 19.58
C SER A 712 25.48 28.23 19.65
N ALA A 713 25.67 26.93 19.94
CA ALA A 713 27.01 26.34 20.04
C ALA A 713 27.82 26.41 18.73
N GLN A 714 27.18 26.25 17.59
CA GLN A 714 27.83 26.39 16.29
C GLN A 714 28.25 27.83 16.01
N THR A 715 27.39 28.79 16.38
CA THR A 715 27.66 30.20 16.18
C THR A 715 28.79 30.68 17.08
N GLU A 716 28.83 30.23 18.34
CA GLU A 716 29.94 30.49 19.27
C GLU A 716 31.27 29.92 18.75
N ALA A 717 31.25 28.67 18.25
CA ALA A 717 32.43 28.03 17.68
C ALA A 717 32.95 28.76 16.41
N GLU A 718 32.08 29.45 15.66
CA GLU A 718 32.41 30.27 14.50
C GLU A 718 32.86 31.70 14.88
N SER A 719 33.13 31.98 16.17
CA SER A 719 33.62 33.26 16.72
C SER A 719 32.63 34.43 16.57
N TRP A 720 31.32 34.14 16.61
CA TRP A 720 30.30 35.17 16.74
C TRP A 720 30.06 35.53 18.22
N HIS A 721 29.64 36.75 18.50
CA HIS A 721 29.28 37.18 19.84
C HIS A 721 27.84 37.70 19.90
N ARG A 722 27.23 37.62 21.07
CA ARG A 722 25.83 38.00 21.30
C ARG A 722 25.66 39.51 21.31
N ASP A 723 24.60 40.00 20.64
CA ASP A 723 24.09 41.37 20.66
C ASP A 723 22.56 41.31 20.82
N GLY A 724 22.09 41.26 22.05
CA GLY A 724 20.68 40.98 22.38
C GLY A 724 20.26 39.56 21.97
N ALA A 725 19.21 39.43 21.16
CA ALA A 725 18.77 38.14 20.61
C ALA A 725 19.59 37.66 19.41
N ASP A 726 20.32 38.56 18.78
CA ASP A 726 21.09 38.32 17.57
C ASP A 726 22.52 37.82 17.87
N TRP A 727 23.18 37.31 16.88
CA TRP A 727 24.61 37.05 16.84
C TRP A 727 25.29 37.96 15.83
N VAL A 728 26.38 38.60 16.22
CA VAL A 728 27.12 39.53 15.37
C VAL A 728 28.57 39.12 15.27
N ARG A 729 29.17 39.45 14.12
CA ARG A 729 30.59 39.24 13.86
C ARG A 729 31.14 40.45 13.07
N GLU A 730 32.20 41.04 13.56
CA GLU A 730 32.91 42.09 12.82
C GLU A 730 33.76 41.43 11.71
N THR A 731 33.68 41.98 10.52
CA THR A 731 34.52 41.59 9.37
C THR A 731 35.19 42.80 8.77
N ALA A 732 36.16 42.60 7.88
CA ALA A 732 36.86 43.70 7.19
C ALA A 732 35.87 44.61 6.40
N VAL A 733 34.67 44.10 6.07
CA VAL A 733 33.68 44.76 5.22
C VAL A 733 32.50 45.35 6.04
N GLY A 734 32.42 45.04 7.33
CA GLY A 734 31.31 45.50 8.21
C GLY A 734 30.87 44.46 9.21
N VAL A 735 29.75 44.68 9.86
CA VAL A 735 29.18 43.77 10.87
C VAL A 735 28.22 42.80 10.21
N GLU A 736 28.52 41.51 10.23
CA GLU A 736 27.58 40.46 9.85
C GLU A 736 26.65 40.15 11.03
N ARG A 737 25.36 39.85 10.71
CA ARG A 737 24.33 39.57 11.70
C ARG A 737 23.58 38.28 11.39
N ARG A 738 23.30 37.49 12.45
CA ARG A 738 22.38 36.35 12.42
C ARG A 738 21.22 36.65 13.34
N VAL A 739 20.02 36.53 12.84
CA VAL A 739 18.79 36.79 13.59
C VAL A 739 18.07 35.49 13.99
N PRO A 740 17.28 35.51 15.07
CA PRO A 740 16.51 34.34 15.52
C PRO A 740 15.59 33.77 14.45
N LEU A 741 15.58 32.45 14.29
CA LEU A 741 14.61 31.73 13.46
C LEU A 741 13.50 31.16 14.35
N TYR A 742 12.30 31.70 14.25
CA TYR A 742 11.14 31.22 14.98
C TYR A 742 10.54 29.98 14.30
N GLU A 743 10.30 28.94 15.10
CA GLU A 743 9.58 27.74 14.72
C GLU A 743 8.13 27.78 15.20
N ALA A 744 7.24 27.00 14.56
CA ALA A 744 5.83 26.96 14.93
C ALA A 744 5.56 26.63 16.41
N LYS A 745 6.43 25.85 17.06
CA LYS A 745 6.34 25.51 18.48
C LYS A 745 6.55 26.71 19.42
N MET A 746 7.28 27.72 18.96
CA MET A 746 7.60 28.91 19.78
C MET A 746 6.47 29.92 19.87
N ILE A 747 5.46 29.81 18.99
CA ILE A 747 4.36 30.78 18.89
C ILE A 747 3.00 30.08 18.99
N HIS A 748 2.03 30.81 19.56
CA HIS A 748 0.63 30.42 19.59
C HIS A 748 -0.24 31.62 19.20
N HIS A 749 -1.57 31.40 19.02
CA HIS A 749 -2.48 32.51 18.75
C HIS A 749 -2.36 33.60 19.82
N PHE A 750 -2.01 34.82 19.40
CA PHE A 750 -1.83 35.98 20.25
C PHE A 750 -0.70 35.90 21.28
N ASP A 751 0.16 34.84 21.20
CA ASP A 751 1.30 34.66 22.10
C ASP A 751 2.56 34.28 21.32
N HIS A 752 3.47 35.25 21.10
CA HIS A 752 4.75 35.06 20.42
C HIS A 752 5.84 34.50 21.33
N ARG A 753 5.57 34.29 22.62
CA ARG A 753 6.45 33.75 23.65
C ARG A 753 5.86 32.47 24.25
N TRP A 754 5.43 31.57 23.36
CA TRP A 754 4.80 30.32 23.80
C TRP A 754 5.82 29.33 24.34
N ALA A 755 6.88 29.05 23.59
CA ALA A 755 7.95 28.14 24.00
C ALA A 755 9.34 28.68 23.66
N THR A 756 10.37 28.14 24.33
CA THR A 756 11.78 28.51 24.21
C THR A 756 12.65 27.25 24.14
N TYR A 757 13.84 27.35 23.52
CA TYR A 757 14.87 26.32 23.40
C TYR A 757 16.08 26.59 24.30
N ASP A 758 15.92 27.25 25.43
CA ASP A 758 16.99 27.43 26.38
C ASP A 758 17.30 26.14 27.16
N ALA A 759 18.43 26.08 27.89
CA ALA A 759 18.94 24.90 28.57
C ALA A 759 18.14 24.44 29.82
N GLY A 760 16.83 24.72 29.88
CA GLY A 760 15.93 24.18 30.91
C GLY A 760 15.57 22.72 30.73
N GLU A 761 14.88 22.11 31.69
CA GLU A 761 14.26 20.79 31.54
C GLU A 761 13.26 20.86 30.38
N SER A 762 13.47 20.05 29.33
CA SER A 762 12.59 20.01 28.18
C SER A 762 11.48 18.97 28.39
N ASP A 763 10.23 19.38 28.14
CA ASP A 763 9.06 18.50 28.18
C ASP A 763 8.89 17.67 26.91
N ASP A 764 9.71 17.88 25.88
CA ASP A 764 9.66 17.14 24.63
C ASP A 764 11.04 16.61 24.17
N GLU A 765 11.03 15.54 23.36
CA GLU A 765 12.22 14.89 22.81
C GLU A 765 13.08 15.81 21.94
N GLU A 766 12.59 16.99 21.57
CA GLU A 766 13.26 17.96 20.70
C GLU A 766 13.86 19.16 21.47
N GLY A 767 13.73 19.20 22.81
CA GLY A 767 14.38 20.16 23.68
C GLY A 767 13.69 21.53 23.78
N ALA A 768 12.43 21.67 23.31
CA ALA A 768 11.62 22.86 23.59
C ALA A 768 10.90 22.72 24.93
N ARG A 769 10.76 23.84 25.65
CA ARG A 769 9.90 23.94 26.85
C ARG A 769 8.94 25.11 26.73
N ASP A 770 7.78 25.01 27.38
CA ASP A 770 6.83 26.12 27.47
C ASP A 770 7.41 27.27 28.30
N CYS A 771 7.18 28.51 27.85
CA CYS A 771 7.55 29.68 28.65
C CYS A 771 6.62 29.82 29.85
N THR A 772 7.22 30.04 31.02
CA THR A 772 6.50 30.25 32.28
C THR A 772 5.74 31.58 32.29
N LEU A 773 4.74 31.70 33.17
CA LEU A 773 3.99 32.93 33.32
C LEU A 773 4.88 34.10 33.75
N VAL A 774 5.90 33.84 34.57
CA VAL A 774 6.85 34.89 35.04
C VAL A 774 7.68 35.40 33.86
N GLU A 775 8.17 34.48 32.96
CA GLU A 775 8.88 34.88 31.78
C GLU A 775 7.99 35.67 30.82
N LYS A 776 6.74 35.26 30.61
CA LYS A 776 5.77 35.99 29.77
C LYS A 776 5.39 37.36 30.31
N GLN A 777 5.45 37.57 31.62
CA GLN A 777 5.19 38.84 32.29
C GLN A 777 6.41 39.79 32.27
N ASN A 778 7.63 39.24 32.07
CA ASN A 778 8.81 40.06 31.92
C ASN A 778 8.86 40.69 30.51
N PRO A 779 8.80 42.01 30.36
CA PRO A 779 8.83 42.66 29.03
C PRO A 779 10.14 42.44 28.30
N ASP A 780 11.24 42.21 29.02
CA ASP A 780 12.59 42.06 28.47
C ASP A 780 12.93 40.59 28.16
N PHE A 781 12.04 39.65 28.45
CA PHE A 781 12.25 38.22 28.14
C PHE A 781 12.01 37.97 26.65
N GLU A 782 13.03 37.43 25.98
CA GLU A 782 12.96 36.93 24.62
C GLU A 782 13.17 35.41 24.57
N PRO A 783 12.25 34.60 23.96
CA PRO A 783 12.44 33.18 23.80
C PRO A 783 13.69 32.89 22.97
N SER A 784 14.50 31.95 23.41
CA SER A 784 15.68 31.51 22.67
C SER A 784 15.23 30.56 21.54
N PRO A 785 15.60 30.83 20.27
CA PRO A 785 15.30 29.90 19.19
C PRO A 785 16.29 28.72 19.18
N ARG A 786 15.94 27.67 18.46
CA ARG A 786 16.84 26.55 18.17
C ARG A 786 17.94 26.93 17.19
N TYR A 787 17.62 27.80 16.22
CA TYR A 787 18.50 28.20 15.13
C TYR A 787 18.52 29.70 14.93
N TRP A 788 19.63 30.20 14.40
CA TRP A 788 19.83 31.54 13.87
C TRP A 788 20.14 31.46 12.39
N VAL A 789 19.69 32.44 11.62
CA VAL A 789 19.84 32.54 10.17
C VAL A 789 20.48 33.86 9.77
N PRO A 790 21.19 33.97 8.64
CA PRO A 790 21.76 35.21 8.18
C PRO A 790 20.67 36.26 7.93
N GLU A 791 20.86 37.49 8.43
CA GLU A 791 19.91 38.60 8.28
C GLU A 791 19.65 38.95 6.81
N ASP A 792 20.67 38.89 5.97
CA ASP A 792 20.56 39.13 4.53
C ASP A 792 19.60 38.13 3.83
N GLU A 793 19.59 36.87 4.23
CA GLU A 793 18.65 35.87 3.70
C GLU A 793 17.22 36.15 4.15
N VAL A 794 17.02 36.64 5.37
CA VAL A 794 15.69 37.09 5.85
C VAL A 794 15.18 38.26 5.03
N ILE A 795 15.99 39.27 4.81
CA ILE A 795 15.63 40.42 4.00
C ILE A 795 15.29 40.03 2.56
N LEU A 796 16.10 39.19 1.94
CA LEU A 796 15.82 38.67 0.58
C LEU A 796 14.49 37.95 0.44
N ARG A 797 14.05 37.29 1.49
CA ARG A 797 12.78 36.56 1.48
C ARG A 797 11.60 37.49 1.88
N ALA A 798 11.77 38.26 2.93
CA ALA A 798 10.74 39.18 3.42
C ALA A 798 10.39 40.31 2.44
N ALA A 799 11.38 40.86 1.75
CA ALA A 799 11.21 41.94 0.81
C ALA A 799 10.54 41.56 -0.53
N ARG A 800 10.12 40.31 -0.72
CA ARG A 800 9.47 39.80 -1.95
C ARG A 800 10.22 40.18 -3.22
N VAL A 801 11.54 40.00 -3.21
CA VAL A 801 12.42 40.30 -4.35
C VAL A 801 11.94 39.57 -5.59
N PRO A 802 11.78 40.22 -6.74
CA PRO A 802 11.39 39.58 -7.98
C PRO A 802 12.29 38.40 -8.32
N SER A 803 11.72 37.29 -8.84
CA SER A 803 12.46 36.04 -9.10
C SER A 803 13.64 36.23 -10.05
N ALA A 804 13.52 37.09 -11.05
CA ALA A 804 14.61 37.44 -11.97
C ALA A 804 15.78 38.12 -11.25
N LEU A 805 15.47 39.03 -10.32
CA LEU A 805 16.49 39.73 -9.53
C LEU A 805 17.14 38.80 -8.49
N LYS A 806 16.34 37.94 -7.82
CA LYS A 806 16.87 36.85 -6.96
C LYS A 806 17.82 35.93 -7.71
N SER A 807 17.48 35.55 -8.93
CA SER A 807 18.32 34.70 -9.77
C SER A 807 19.64 35.39 -10.13
N ALA A 808 19.59 36.66 -10.51
CA ALA A 808 20.79 37.46 -10.83
C ALA A 808 21.72 37.62 -9.62
N LEU A 809 21.15 37.85 -8.42
CA LEU A 809 21.92 37.97 -7.18
C LEU A 809 22.59 36.65 -6.78
N ARG A 810 21.86 35.53 -6.93
CA ARG A 810 22.44 34.19 -6.68
C ARG A 810 23.55 33.84 -7.67
N GLN A 811 23.41 34.20 -8.93
CA GLN A 811 24.47 34.05 -9.93
C GLN A 811 25.70 34.94 -9.60
N ALA A 812 25.47 36.17 -9.18
CA ALA A 812 26.51 37.07 -8.74
C ALA A 812 27.30 36.58 -7.52
N ARG A 813 26.64 35.83 -6.62
CA ARG A 813 27.24 35.14 -5.45
C ARG A 813 28.00 33.85 -5.80
N GLY A 814 27.95 33.38 -7.04
CA GLY A 814 28.53 32.10 -7.43
C GLY A 814 27.72 30.87 -7.00
N GLU A 815 26.51 31.06 -6.49
CA GLU A 815 25.57 30.00 -6.09
C GLU A 815 24.85 29.48 -7.34
N GLY A 816 25.41 28.51 -8.04
CA GLY A 816 24.70 27.87 -9.14
C GLY A 816 25.56 27.46 -10.30
N GLY A 817 26.36 26.42 -10.15
CA GLY A 817 26.98 25.78 -11.31
C GLY A 817 28.33 25.16 -11.01
N LYS A 818 28.40 23.86 -10.95
CA LYS A 818 29.64 23.09 -11.03
C LYS A 818 30.27 23.35 -12.40
N GLY A 819 31.45 23.97 -12.43
CA GLY A 819 32.37 24.02 -13.59
C GLY A 819 32.36 25.32 -14.40
N ARG A 820 33.02 26.38 -13.93
CA ARG A 820 33.33 27.56 -14.76
C ARG A 820 34.84 27.81 -14.85
N ARG A 821 35.26 28.22 -16.06
CA ARG A 821 36.65 28.55 -16.39
C ARG A 821 37.00 29.94 -15.90
N LYS A 822 38.27 30.13 -15.60
CA LYS A 822 38.90 31.34 -15.05
C LYS A 822 38.75 32.64 -15.92
N ALA A 823 38.20 32.55 -17.13
CA ALA A 823 38.02 33.68 -18.05
C ALA A 823 36.77 34.55 -17.81
N ASP A 824 35.91 34.17 -16.83
CA ASP A 824 34.64 34.86 -16.58
C ASP A 824 34.63 35.78 -15.36
N VAL A 825 35.76 36.05 -14.71
CA VAL A 825 35.80 36.80 -13.43
C VAL A 825 35.37 38.27 -13.63
N ASP A 826 35.88 38.95 -14.64
CA ASP A 826 35.52 40.35 -14.89
C ASP A 826 34.06 40.55 -15.34
N ALA A 827 33.54 39.62 -16.15
CA ALA A 827 32.13 39.64 -16.54
C ALA A 827 31.23 39.34 -15.35
N GLN A 828 31.68 38.54 -14.40
CA GLN A 828 30.96 38.17 -13.19
C GLN A 828 30.94 39.33 -12.18
N GLU A 829 32.00 40.08 -12.02
CA GLU A 829 32.04 41.32 -11.20
C GLU A 829 31.15 42.41 -11.77
N SER A 830 31.17 42.61 -13.09
CA SER A 830 30.27 43.59 -13.73
C SER A 830 28.80 43.22 -13.59
N ALA A 831 28.45 41.92 -13.75
CA ALA A 831 27.08 41.38 -13.55
C ALA A 831 26.66 41.49 -12.09
N ARG A 832 27.59 41.25 -11.15
CA ARG A 832 27.36 41.41 -9.71
C ARG A 832 27.05 42.85 -9.33
N ALA A 833 27.85 43.82 -9.79
CA ALA A 833 27.65 45.26 -9.56
C ALA A 833 26.30 45.72 -10.15
N ALA A 834 25.93 45.27 -11.36
CA ALA A 834 24.64 45.58 -11.98
C ALA A 834 23.47 44.98 -11.22
N ALA A 835 23.58 43.72 -10.72
CA ALA A 835 22.54 43.05 -9.94
C ALA A 835 22.35 43.74 -8.57
N VAL A 836 23.44 44.12 -7.90
CA VAL A 836 23.38 44.90 -6.63
C VAL A 836 22.72 46.25 -6.85
N LYS A 837 23.11 46.98 -7.89
CA LYS A 837 22.51 48.28 -8.23
C LYS A 837 21.01 48.15 -8.54
N ALA A 838 20.62 47.12 -9.31
CA ALA A 838 19.19 46.85 -9.61
C ALA A 838 18.40 46.50 -8.33
N PHE A 839 19.00 45.75 -7.41
CA PHE A 839 18.39 45.43 -6.13
C PHE A 839 18.20 46.67 -5.23
N VAL A 840 19.22 47.52 -5.13
CA VAL A 840 19.15 48.80 -4.39
C VAL A 840 18.00 49.64 -4.91
N THR A 841 17.93 49.82 -6.23
CA THR A 841 16.90 50.61 -6.88
C THR A 841 15.50 50.05 -6.63
N TRP A 842 15.36 48.71 -6.68
CA TRP A 842 14.11 48.05 -6.38
C TRP A 842 13.73 48.21 -4.91
N LEU A 843 14.68 48.01 -3.98
CA LEU A 843 14.47 48.12 -2.54
C LEU A 843 14.01 49.52 -2.13
N ALA A 844 14.66 50.56 -2.64
CA ALA A 844 14.30 51.96 -2.39
C ALA A 844 12.87 52.29 -2.83
N GLY A 845 12.36 51.62 -3.90
CA GLY A 845 11.02 51.85 -4.41
C GLY A 845 9.93 50.96 -3.78
N ALA A 846 10.28 49.76 -3.32
CA ALA A 846 9.29 48.73 -2.99
C ALA A 846 9.08 48.51 -1.48
N VAL A 847 10.05 48.90 -0.61
CA VAL A 847 9.99 48.59 0.83
C VAL A 847 10.40 49.76 1.70
N PRO A 848 9.56 50.82 1.82
CA PRO A 848 9.86 52.01 2.64
C PRO A 848 10.20 51.72 4.10
N ALA A 849 9.66 50.64 4.68
CA ALA A 849 9.94 50.25 6.06
C ALA A 849 11.38 49.75 6.31
N LEU A 850 12.13 49.42 5.25
CA LEU A 850 13.54 49.00 5.34
C LEU A 850 14.52 50.21 5.11
N GLU A 851 14.02 51.39 4.84
CA GLU A 851 14.81 52.62 4.56
C GLU A 851 15.82 52.97 5.66
N GLY A 852 15.56 52.64 6.91
CA GLY A 852 16.45 52.92 8.02
C GLY A 852 17.66 51.98 8.12
N ARG A 853 17.54 50.72 7.64
CA ARG A 853 18.59 49.68 7.76
C ARG A 853 19.33 49.38 6.48
N ALA A 854 18.68 49.44 5.31
CA ALA A 854 19.24 49.04 4.04
C ALA A 854 19.50 50.18 3.04
N ALA A 855 19.24 51.40 3.42
CA ALA A 855 19.37 52.59 2.55
C ALA A 855 20.83 53.07 2.32
N ARG A 856 21.80 52.53 3.08
CA ARG A 856 23.19 52.86 2.88
C ARG A 856 23.82 51.93 1.87
N GLU A 857 24.46 52.45 0.85
CA GLU A 857 25.17 51.69 -0.18
C GLU A 857 26.15 50.67 0.41
N ALA A 858 26.82 51.04 1.51
CA ALA A 858 27.74 50.21 2.27
C ALA A 858 27.02 49.01 2.94
N ASP A 859 25.78 49.14 3.42
CA ASP A 859 25.01 48.06 4.06
C ASP A 859 24.52 47.08 3.01
N ILE A 860 24.29 47.50 1.80
CA ILE A 860 23.86 46.67 0.69
C ILE A 860 25.07 45.93 0.09
N PHE A 861 26.23 46.58 0.00
CA PHE A 861 27.45 45.89 -0.34
C PHE A 861 27.83 44.82 0.70
N ARG A 862 27.59 45.07 1.96
CA ARG A 862 27.73 44.06 3.04
C ARG A 862 26.81 42.86 2.83
N LEU A 863 25.54 43.08 2.46
CA LEU A 863 24.57 42.01 2.23
C LEU A 863 24.91 41.15 1.00
N PHE A 864 25.51 41.74 -0.04
CA PHE A 864 25.72 41.06 -1.32
C PHE A 864 27.16 41.07 -1.77
N GLY A 865 28.05 41.79 -1.08
CA GLY A 865 29.41 42.07 -1.49
C GLY A 865 30.45 41.31 -0.73
N ARG A 866 30.36 39.98 -0.56
CA ARG A 866 31.57 39.25 -0.12
C ARG A 866 32.68 39.40 -1.13
N GLU A 867 33.72 40.11 -0.77
CA GLU A 867 35.00 39.97 -1.45
C GLU A 867 35.49 38.54 -1.23
N GLN A 868 35.98 37.97 -2.29
CA GLN A 868 36.69 36.71 -2.24
C GLN A 868 38.05 36.98 -1.60
N ASP A 869 38.38 36.30 -0.50
CA ASP A 869 39.72 35.88 -0.17
C ASP A 869 39.99 34.51 -0.78
#